data_94638402e48d3770ce909afa0cc9776d
#
_entry.id   94638402e48d3770ce909afa0cc9776d
#
_cell.length_a   1.000
_cell.length_b   1.000
_cell.length_c   1.000
_cell.angle_alpha   90.00
_cell.angle_beta   90.00
_cell.angle_gamma   90.00
#
_symmetry.space_group_name_H-M   'P 1'
#
loop_
_entity.id
_entity.type
_entity.pdbx_description
1 polymer ?
#
loop_
_entity_poly.entity_id
_entity_poly.type
_entity_poly.pdbx_seq_one_letter_code
_entity_poly.pdbx_strand_id
1 'polypeptide(L)'
;MSQSLNRKRHMNGLDGLRAIAVLAVIAYHLNLDFIPGGLLGVGIFFVLSGYLITDILVSQWQEHGRISLGDFWVRRVRRLLPGMLTMTAVVMIWLACTDPSRLAALRGDIVSGVLYISNWWYIFHNVSYFESFGPPSPFGHFWSLAVEEQFYLIWPLLLIAAIIVFKRKGWLVVFIVVAAELSAGAMAIMYNPDLDPSRVYYGTDTRAFALLAGAALAVVWPSRKLSSSLPGMNRIVLDVSGLAALALLIYMMLNSSEYDPFLYQGGMVLQAIATTLLVAVLAHPSSFLARIIGAKPLRWIGERSYGLYLWHYPVIILTNPAVDTGGAHPVRIILQVAATVVLASLSLKYIENPIRYNGFRDSWSRLWGRGRSSIGIRNVWWKRAGLLMTILLLSYTVSQMMVSHAANSDSHSVSMSNTLNGENSVEEEQGQDVLPAITATSGSGEKNDAHTHKPEAGTKDDPGKNEKPTGESAPDSKPDDQGNSVNPGKDVQSEDKPANDSVNNENDAPDDAGANQSDNTDHTDDTPDSSQDNEETAPPAQDGKVHYTVIGDSVILDAKPYLEQIISGVYVDGHVGRQMWQAGDVLEGLKQNNQMGSKVVLELGTNGSFNSKNLNAVLDYLKDEDRVYLVTVRVPRPWERTVNRALNEAASKYSNVSLIDWNSASEGHDEYFEKDGVHLTTQGSEAFAELVKNSIQ
;
A
#
# COMPACT_ATOMS: atom_id res chain seq x y z
N MET A 1 10.46 -24.82 51.67
CA MET A 1 11.18 -24.35 50.47
C MET A 1 10.18 -23.75 49.51
N SER A 2 10.14 -22.45 49.38
CA SER A 2 9.16 -21.66 48.65
C SER A 2 9.28 -21.92 47.16
N GLN A 3 8.23 -22.41 46.53
CA GLN A 3 8.05 -22.36 45.08
C GLN A 3 7.91 -20.88 44.69
N SER A 4 9.02 -20.24 44.30
CA SER A 4 8.99 -18.98 43.59
C SER A 4 8.25 -19.24 42.28
N LEU A 5 6.96 -18.88 42.24
CA LEU A 5 6.18 -18.76 41.02
C LEU A 5 7.02 -18.05 39.97
N ASN A 6 7.49 -18.78 38.96
CA ASN A 6 8.31 -18.31 37.85
C ASN A 6 7.45 -17.34 37.03
N ARG A 7 7.35 -16.10 37.50
CA ARG A 7 6.61 -15.01 36.85
C ARG A 7 7.25 -14.77 35.49
N LYS A 8 6.56 -15.08 34.42
CA LYS A 8 7.01 -14.77 33.05
C LYS A 8 7.53 -13.35 33.01
N ARG A 9 8.80 -13.21 32.71
CA ARG A 9 9.47 -11.90 32.65
C ARG A 9 8.88 -11.07 31.54
N HIS A 10 8.38 -9.90 31.85
CA HIS A 10 7.92 -8.91 30.87
C HIS A 10 9.14 -8.24 30.19
N MET A 11 9.15 -8.15 28.87
CA MET A 11 10.27 -7.62 28.08
C MET A 11 9.90 -6.20 27.58
N ASN A 12 10.08 -5.20 28.46
CA ASN A 12 9.69 -3.81 28.19
C ASN A 12 10.35 -3.23 26.91
N GLY A 13 11.59 -3.66 26.59
CA GLY A 13 12.29 -3.23 25.38
C GLY A 13 11.55 -3.64 24.10
N LEU A 14 10.92 -4.82 24.08
CA LEU A 14 10.14 -5.27 22.93
C LEU A 14 8.82 -4.49 22.78
N ASP A 15 8.22 -4.04 23.89
CA ASP A 15 7.06 -3.14 23.79
C ASP A 15 7.46 -1.78 23.25
N GLY A 16 8.64 -1.27 23.64
CA GLY A 16 9.18 -0.04 23.05
C GLY A 16 9.48 -0.17 21.54
N LEU A 17 9.98 -1.32 21.09
CA LEU A 17 10.17 -1.58 19.66
C LEU A 17 8.82 -1.63 18.90
N ARG A 18 7.79 -2.21 19.50
CA ARG A 18 6.42 -2.15 18.94
C ARG A 18 5.90 -0.73 18.81
N ALA A 19 6.26 0.14 19.77
CA ALA A 19 5.91 1.56 19.68
C ALA A 19 6.56 2.24 18.48
N ILE A 20 7.86 2.02 18.27
CA ILE A 20 8.57 2.55 17.11
C ILE A 20 7.93 2.04 15.81
N ALA A 21 7.67 0.74 15.73
CA ALA A 21 7.06 0.12 14.54
C ALA A 21 5.67 0.68 14.22
N VAL A 22 4.78 0.81 15.22
CA VAL A 22 3.42 1.32 14.96
C VAL A 22 3.44 2.81 14.62
N LEU A 23 4.32 3.60 15.22
CA LEU A 23 4.46 5.03 14.90
C LEU A 23 4.98 5.23 13.47
N ALA A 24 5.93 4.39 13.01
CA ALA A 24 6.40 4.42 11.64
C ALA A 24 5.28 4.11 10.65
N VAL A 25 4.47 3.08 10.91
CA VAL A 25 3.32 2.72 10.07
C VAL A 25 2.27 3.81 10.04
N ILE A 26 1.95 4.43 11.19
CA ILE A 26 0.98 5.53 11.24
C ILE A 26 1.50 6.74 10.45
N ALA A 27 2.79 7.08 10.61
CA ALA A 27 3.42 8.20 9.90
C ALA A 27 3.40 7.97 8.37
N TYR A 28 3.64 6.75 7.91
CA TYR A 28 3.54 6.36 6.50
C TYR A 28 2.12 6.57 5.96
N HIS A 29 1.08 6.09 6.64
CA HIS A 29 -0.31 6.25 6.19
C HIS A 29 -0.86 7.69 6.33
N LEU A 30 -0.17 8.54 7.09
CA LEU A 30 -0.43 9.98 7.15
C LEU A 30 0.31 10.76 6.04
N ASN A 31 1.01 10.05 5.13
CA ASN A 31 1.82 10.64 4.06
C ASN A 31 2.82 11.69 4.56
N LEU A 32 3.54 11.38 5.67
CA LEU A 32 4.56 12.28 6.19
C LEU A 32 5.88 12.08 5.43
N ASP A 33 6.32 13.10 4.72
CA ASP A 33 7.46 13.09 3.80
C ASP A 33 8.79 12.65 4.40
N PHE A 34 8.97 12.92 5.69
CA PHE A 34 10.20 12.62 6.38
C PHE A 34 10.37 11.13 6.73
N ILE A 35 9.38 10.27 6.46
CA ILE A 35 9.44 8.83 6.76
C ILE A 35 8.79 7.96 5.67
N PRO A 36 9.25 8.06 4.41
CA PRO A 36 8.66 7.32 3.29
C PRO A 36 8.72 5.80 3.46
N GLY A 37 9.75 5.28 4.14
CA GLY A 37 9.90 3.86 4.44
C GLY A 37 9.18 3.38 5.71
N GLY A 38 8.19 4.12 6.23
CA GLY A 38 7.45 3.73 7.43
C GLY A 38 6.70 2.39 7.31
N LEU A 39 6.40 1.95 6.09
CA LEU A 39 5.85 0.61 5.78
C LEU A 39 6.72 -0.53 6.33
N LEU A 40 8.02 -0.33 6.52
CA LEU A 40 8.94 -1.31 7.11
C LEU A 40 8.59 -1.65 8.57
N GLY A 41 7.79 -0.81 9.25
CA GLY A 41 7.27 -1.10 10.58
C GLY A 41 6.50 -2.43 10.65
N VAL A 42 5.82 -2.83 9.56
CA VAL A 42 5.12 -4.13 9.48
C VAL A 42 6.11 -5.30 9.57
N GLY A 43 7.24 -5.22 8.89
CA GLY A 43 8.30 -6.24 8.96
C GLY A 43 8.88 -6.39 10.37
N ILE A 44 8.96 -5.31 11.15
CA ILE A 44 9.35 -5.37 12.58
C ILE A 44 8.33 -6.18 13.38
N PHE A 45 7.02 -5.97 13.15
CA PHE A 45 5.98 -6.77 13.80
C PHE A 45 6.07 -8.24 13.45
N PHE A 46 6.37 -8.58 12.19
CA PHE A 46 6.52 -9.98 11.77
C PHE A 46 7.68 -10.67 12.51
N VAL A 47 8.85 -10.05 12.60
CA VAL A 47 9.97 -10.62 13.37
C VAL A 47 9.63 -10.76 14.85
N LEU A 48 9.01 -9.74 15.46
CA LEU A 48 8.55 -9.79 16.85
C LEU A 48 7.54 -10.92 17.09
N SER A 49 6.60 -11.10 16.18
CA SER A 49 5.58 -12.14 16.24
C SER A 49 6.19 -13.53 16.11
N GLY A 50 7.09 -13.72 15.16
CA GLY A 50 7.84 -14.97 15.00
C GLY A 50 8.63 -15.34 16.25
N TYR A 51 9.37 -14.38 16.84
CA TYR A 51 10.13 -14.57 18.06
C TYR A 51 9.24 -14.94 19.26
N LEU A 52 8.24 -14.11 19.54
CA LEU A 52 7.41 -14.29 20.74
C LEU A 52 6.57 -15.55 20.72
N ILE A 53 6.01 -15.91 19.55
CA ILE A 53 5.24 -17.13 19.40
C ILE A 53 6.11 -18.37 19.56
N THR A 54 7.25 -18.40 18.88
CA THR A 54 8.15 -19.54 18.93
C THR A 54 8.79 -19.70 20.32
N ASP A 55 9.17 -18.59 20.99
CA ASP A 55 9.68 -18.63 22.36
C ASP A 55 8.65 -19.25 23.35
N ILE A 56 7.37 -18.92 23.20
CA ILE A 56 6.28 -19.52 24.00
C ILE A 56 6.15 -21.02 23.72
N LEU A 57 6.13 -21.43 22.44
CA LEU A 57 5.95 -22.82 22.03
C LEU A 57 7.14 -23.70 22.43
N VAL A 58 8.37 -23.24 22.17
CA VAL A 58 9.61 -23.92 22.57
C VAL A 58 9.71 -24.04 24.08
N SER A 59 9.29 -23.01 24.82
CA SER A 59 9.26 -23.04 26.27
C SER A 59 8.27 -24.09 26.81
N GLN A 60 7.07 -24.18 26.23
CA GLN A 60 6.08 -25.20 26.60
C GLN A 60 6.59 -26.64 26.34
N TRP A 61 7.22 -26.83 25.17
CA TRP A 61 7.84 -28.09 24.83
C TRP A 61 8.92 -28.52 25.82
N GLN A 62 9.83 -27.56 26.17
CA GLN A 62 10.91 -27.84 27.11
C GLN A 62 10.44 -28.13 28.53
N GLU A 63 9.32 -27.51 28.96
CA GLU A 63 8.77 -27.69 30.31
C GLU A 63 7.90 -28.94 30.44
N HIS A 64 7.10 -29.24 29.43
CA HIS A 64 6.04 -30.22 29.52
C HIS A 64 6.17 -31.40 28.54
N GLY A 65 7.14 -31.40 27.63
CA GLY A 65 7.29 -32.36 26.55
C GLY A 65 6.14 -32.34 25.54
N ARG A 66 5.23 -31.36 25.62
CA ARG A 66 4.08 -31.21 24.75
C ARG A 66 3.69 -29.73 24.59
N ILE A 67 3.06 -29.40 23.48
CA ILE A 67 2.46 -28.09 23.21
C ILE A 67 0.94 -28.23 23.26
N SER A 68 0.26 -27.42 24.08
CA SER A 68 -1.20 -27.36 24.12
C SER A 68 -1.69 -26.43 23.04
N LEU A 69 -2.00 -26.95 21.83
CA LEU A 69 -2.46 -26.19 20.68
C LEU A 69 -3.79 -25.48 20.97
N GLY A 70 -4.77 -26.18 21.56
CA GLY A 70 -6.07 -25.58 21.87
C GLY A 70 -5.96 -24.37 22.79
N ASP A 71 -5.18 -24.51 23.90
CA ASP A 71 -4.94 -23.38 24.80
C ASP A 71 -4.18 -22.23 24.12
N PHE A 72 -3.26 -22.55 23.23
CA PHE A 72 -2.51 -21.56 22.47
C PHE A 72 -3.46 -20.75 21.57
N TRP A 73 -4.26 -21.41 20.73
CA TRP A 73 -5.18 -20.74 19.81
C TRP A 73 -6.27 -19.96 20.54
N VAL A 74 -6.88 -20.52 21.59
CA VAL A 74 -7.88 -19.80 22.40
C VAL A 74 -7.31 -18.53 22.99
N ARG A 75 -6.06 -18.54 23.47
CA ARG A 75 -5.41 -17.31 23.96
C ARG A 75 -5.17 -16.27 22.86
N ARG A 76 -4.89 -16.70 21.61
CA ARG A 76 -4.74 -15.77 20.47
C ARG A 76 -6.06 -15.17 20.06
N VAL A 77 -7.08 -16.01 19.86
CA VAL A 77 -8.44 -15.57 19.54
C VAL A 77 -8.97 -14.57 20.57
N ARG A 78 -8.80 -14.84 21.89
CA ARG A 78 -9.22 -13.89 22.93
C ARG A 78 -8.43 -12.58 22.93
N ARG A 79 -7.25 -12.56 22.35
CA ARG A 79 -6.41 -11.36 22.30
C ARG A 79 -6.69 -10.50 21.07
N LEU A 80 -6.94 -11.09 19.91
CA LEU A 80 -6.92 -10.38 18.62
C LEU A 80 -8.33 -10.18 18.04
N LEU A 81 -9.15 -11.24 18.05
CA LEU A 81 -10.47 -11.21 17.43
C LEU A 81 -11.42 -10.13 18.01
N PRO A 82 -11.49 -9.87 19.35
CA PRO A 82 -12.43 -8.88 19.86
C PRO A 82 -12.18 -7.45 19.38
N GLY A 83 -10.91 -7.03 19.30
CA GLY A 83 -10.53 -5.72 18.81
C GLY A 83 -10.86 -5.56 17.33
N MET A 84 -10.50 -6.55 16.53
CA MET A 84 -10.75 -6.57 15.09
C MET A 84 -12.26 -6.51 14.77
N LEU A 85 -13.07 -7.41 15.37
CA LEU A 85 -14.52 -7.40 15.16
C LEU A 85 -15.18 -6.09 15.61
N THR A 86 -14.69 -5.49 16.70
CA THR A 86 -15.22 -4.21 17.18
C THR A 86 -14.94 -3.08 16.19
N MET A 87 -13.71 -3.00 15.69
CA MET A 87 -13.34 -1.98 14.72
C MET A 87 -14.14 -2.18 13.42
N THR A 88 -14.19 -3.41 12.90
CA THR A 88 -14.98 -3.74 11.70
C THR A 88 -16.45 -3.34 11.87
N ALA A 89 -17.08 -3.69 12.99
CA ALA A 89 -18.46 -3.33 13.27
C ALA A 89 -18.68 -1.81 13.32
N VAL A 90 -17.77 -1.05 13.93
CA VAL A 90 -17.88 0.42 13.99
C VAL A 90 -17.73 1.04 12.61
N VAL A 91 -16.77 0.57 11.80
CA VAL A 91 -16.60 1.04 10.42
C VAL A 91 -17.81 0.70 9.55
N MET A 92 -18.37 -0.51 9.68
CA MET A 92 -19.59 -0.89 8.96
C MET A 92 -20.77 0.00 9.33
N ILE A 93 -20.96 0.31 10.63
CA ILE A 93 -22.02 1.21 11.10
C ILE A 93 -21.80 2.62 10.55
N TRP A 94 -20.57 3.10 10.57
CA TRP A 94 -20.23 4.41 10.00
C TRP A 94 -20.63 4.47 8.52
N LEU A 95 -20.17 3.52 7.70
CA LEU A 95 -20.46 3.48 6.26
C LEU A 95 -21.95 3.29 5.98
N ALA A 96 -22.66 2.48 6.76
CA ALA A 96 -24.09 2.32 6.62
C ALA A 96 -24.88 3.63 6.82
N CYS A 97 -24.33 4.54 7.64
CA CYS A 97 -24.96 5.85 7.90
C CYS A 97 -24.50 6.94 6.92
N THR A 98 -23.30 6.83 6.35
CA THR A 98 -22.69 7.89 5.51
C THR A 98 -22.64 7.53 4.04
N ASP A 99 -22.36 6.26 3.68
CA ASP A 99 -22.21 5.79 2.31
C ASP A 99 -22.57 4.28 2.21
N PRO A 100 -23.84 3.94 2.11
CA PRO A 100 -24.30 2.54 1.99
C PRO A 100 -23.79 1.84 0.72
N SER A 101 -23.60 2.57 -0.37
CA SER A 101 -23.10 2.03 -1.64
C SER A 101 -21.67 1.53 -1.51
N ARG A 102 -20.82 2.32 -0.88
CA ARG A 102 -19.44 1.94 -0.54
C ARG A 102 -19.40 0.74 0.42
N LEU A 103 -20.31 0.67 1.40
CA LEU A 103 -20.41 -0.49 2.28
C LEU A 103 -20.69 -1.78 1.50
N ALA A 104 -21.60 -1.73 0.53
CA ALA A 104 -21.92 -2.89 -0.32
C ALA A 104 -20.74 -3.32 -1.19
N ALA A 105 -19.99 -2.39 -1.75
CA ALA A 105 -18.78 -2.66 -2.52
C ALA A 105 -17.68 -3.35 -1.68
N LEU A 106 -17.54 -2.99 -0.41
CA LEU A 106 -16.51 -3.50 0.51
C LEU A 106 -16.83 -4.87 1.14
N ARG A 107 -17.92 -5.54 0.75
CA ARG A 107 -18.31 -6.85 1.33
C ARG A 107 -17.21 -7.90 1.26
N GLY A 108 -16.47 -7.95 0.15
CA GLY A 108 -15.36 -8.89 -0.04
C GLY A 108 -14.23 -8.63 0.96
N ASP A 109 -13.86 -7.38 1.15
CA ASP A 109 -12.82 -6.95 2.09
C ASP A 109 -13.21 -7.27 3.55
N ILE A 110 -14.47 -7.04 3.89
CA ILE A 110 -14.99 -7.33 5.23
C ILE A 110 -14.94 -8.84 5.52
N VAL A 111 -15.45 -9.66 4.60
CA VAL A 111 -15.49 -11.12 4.77
C VAL A 111 -14.08 -11.69 4.80
N SER A 112 -13.23 -11.32 3.85
CA SER A 112 -11.85 -11.79 3.77
C SER A 112 -11.02 -11.34 4.98
N GLY A 113 -11.25 -10.12 5.47
CA GLY A 113 -10.64 -9.59 6.68
C GLY A 113 -11.01 -10.38 7.92
N VAL A 114 -12.30 -10.62 8.14
CA VAL A 114 -12.80 -11.41 9.29
C VAL A 114 -12.28 -12.85 9.27
N LEU A 115 -12.08 -13.43 8.09
CA LEU A 115 -11.54 -14.78 7.89
C LEU A 115 -10.01 -14.83 7.88
N TYR A 116 -9.32 -13.69 8.02
CA TYR A 116 -7.85 -13.59 7.95
C TYR A 116 -7.25 -14.12 6.64
N ILE A 117 -7.92 -13.86 5.51
CA ILE A 117 -7.47 -14.20 4.16
C ILE A 117 -7.43 -12.97 3.22
N SER A 118 -7.50 -11.76 3.78
CA SER A 118 -7.55 -10.51 3.01
C SER A 118 -6.34 -10.31 2.10
N ASN A 119 -5.15 -10.76 2.49
CA ASN A 119 -3.96 -10.69 1.65
C ASN A 119 -4.12 -11.51 0.35
N TRP A 120 -4.66 -12.72 0.43
CA TRP A 120 -4.95 -13.54 -0.74
C TRP A 120 -6.15 -13.02 -1.53
N TRP A 121 -7.17 -12.48 -0.84
CA TRP A 121 -8.29 -11.79 -1.48
C TRP A 121 -7.79 -10.67 -2.40
N TYR A 122 -6.93 -9.78 -1.90
CA TYR A 122 -6.37 -8.68 -2.68
C TYR A 122 -5.52 -9.18 -3.84
N ILE A 123 -4.68 -10.20 -3.65
CA ILE A 123 -3.87 -10.80 -4.71
C ILE A 123 -4.75 -11.35 -5.85
N PHE A 124 -5.78 -12.14 -5.52
CA PHE A 124 -6.62 -12.79 -6.55
C PHE A 124 -7.60 -11.82 -7.24
N HIS A 125 -7.87 -10.67 -6.65
CA HIS A 125 -8.69 -9.61 -7.26
C HIS A 125 -7.87 -8.48 -7.84
N ASN A 126 -6.54 -8.63 -7.93
CA ASN A 126 -5.60 -7.62 -8.45
C ASN A 126 -5.77 -6.25 -7.78
N VAL A 127 -6.08 -6.24 -6.47
CA VAL A 127 -6.18 -5.01 -5.69
C VAL A 127 -4.78 -4.59 -5.27
N SER A 128 -4.30 -3.48 -5.82
CA SER A 128 -3.02 -2.92 -5.41
C SER A 128 -3.07 -2.37 -3.98
N TYR A 129 -1.95 -2.48 -3.26
CA TYR A 129 -1.75 -1.79 -1.99
C TYR A 129 -1.28 -0.36 -2.18
N PHE A 130 -0.51 -0.15 -3.22
CA PHE A 130 0.18 1.11 -3.51
C PHE A 130 -0.60 1.94 -4.52
N GLU A 131 -1.28 1.30 -5.47
CA GLU A 131 -1.99 1.91 -6.59
C GLU A 131 -3.48 1.55 -6.50
N SER A 132 -4.33 2.47 -6.14
CA SER A 132 -5.78 2.21 -6.09
C SER A 132 -6.55 3.40 -6.64
N PHE A 133 -7.47 3.13 -7.58
CA PHE A 133 -8.45 4.08 -8.05
C PHE A 133 -9.62 4.18 -7.09
N GLY A 134 -10.16 5.38 -6.92
CA GLY A 134 -11.26 5.65 -6.02
C GLY A 134 -10.88 5.63 -4.53
N PRO A 135 -11.85 5.79 -3.63
CA PRO A 135 -11.59 5.88 -2.20
C PRO A 135 -11.07 4.54 -1.66
N PRO A 136 -9.87 4.50 -1.04
CA PRO A 136 -9.27 3.27 -0.54
C PRO A 136 -10.16 2.53 0.46
N SER A 137 -10.06 1.19 0.48
CA SER A 137 -10.79 0.39 1.47
C SER A 137 -10.31 0.69 2.89
N PRO A 138 -11.18 1.04 3.85
CA PRO A 138 -10.78 1.25 5.25
C PRO A 138 -10.27 -0.03 5.94
N PHE A 139 -10.35 -1.17 5.27
CA PHE A 139 -9.86 -2.47 5.72
C PHE A 139 -8.55 -2.88 5.05
N GLY A 140 -7.97 -2.05 4.17
CA GLY A 140 -6.78 -2.37 3.39
C GLY A 140 -5.60 -2.90 4.22
N HIS A 141 -5.39 -2.39 5.43
CA HIS A 141 -4.32 -2.81 6.33
C HIS A 141 -4.50 -4.22 6.94
N PHE A 142 -5.64 -4.90 6.73
CA PHE A 142 -5.88 -6.26 7.26
C PHE A 142 -5.00 -7.34 6.63
N TRP A 143 -4.41 -7.09 5.48
CA TRP A 143 -3.52 -8.04 4.82
C TRP A 143 -2.38 -8.53 5.74
N SER A 144 -1.77 -7.65 6.49
CA SER A 144 -0.65 -8.00 7.36
C SER A 144 -1.08 -8.84 8.57
N LEU A 145 -2.28 -8.54 9.11
CA LEU A 145 -2.89 -9.35 10.17
C LEU A 145 -3.24 -10.75 9.66
N ALA A 146 -3.69 -10.86 8.39
CA ALA A 146 -3.95 -12.15 7.76
C ALA A 146 -2.67 -12.99 7.68
N VAL A 147 -1.55 -12.43 7.25
CA VAL A 147 -0.24 -13.10 7.22
C VAL A 147 0.17 -13.59 8.61
N GLU A 148 0.03 -12.74 9.65
CA GLU A 148 0.35 -13.11 11.03
C GLU A 148 -0.53 -14.25 11.56
N GLU A 149 -1.86 -14.18 11.35
CA GLU A 149 -2.79 -15.21 11.87
C GLU A 149 -2.66 -16.54 11.14
N GLN A 150 -2.36 -16.53 9.82
CA GLN A 150 -2.00 -17.73 9.07
C GLN A 150 -0.74 -18.38 9.65
N PHE A 151 0.27 -17.57 9.99
CA PHE A 151 1.45 -18.07 10.68
C PHE A 151 1.09 -18.64 12.07
N TYR A 152 0.24 -18.00 12.86
CA TYR A 152 -0.18 -18.50 14.17
C TYR A 152 -1.00 -19.81 14.09
N LEU A 153 -1.67 -20.04 12.98
CA LEU A 153 -2.41 -21.28 12.73
C LEU A 153 -1.46 -22.42 12.33
N ILE A 154 -0.57 -22.18 11.37
CA ILE A 154 0.23 -23.20 10.70
C ILE A 154 1.53 -23.50 11.48
N TRP A 155 2.21 -22.46 11.96
CA TRP A 155 3.54 -22.57 12.56
C TRP A 155 3.62 -23.50 13.78
N PRO A 156 2.68 -23.52 14.74
CA PRO A 156 2.73 -24.46 15.86
C PRO A 156 2.73 -25.92 15.41
N LEU A 157 2.02 -26.26 14.36
CA LEU A 157 1.97 -27.61 13.78
C LEU A 157 3.31 -27.97 13.13
N LEU A 158 3.84 -27.06 12.29
CA LEU A 158 5.13 -27.25 11.64
C LEU A 158 6.28 -27.33 12.66
N LEU A 159 6.24 -26.52 13.70
CA LEU A 159 7.25 -26.52 14.75
C LEU A 159 7.23 -27.85 15.53
N ILE A 160 6.07 -28.39 15.88
CA ILE A 160 5.96 -29.69 16.54
C ILE A 160 6.52 -30.78 15.63
N ALA A 161 6.11 -30.83 14.37
CA ALA A 161 6.61 -31.81 13.41
C ALA A 161 8.16 -31.69 13.26
N ALA A 162 8.66 -30.46 13.14
CA ALA A 162 10.11 -30.21 13.03
C ALA A 162 10.87 -30.61 14.28
N ILE A 163 10.34 -30.38 15.50
CA ILE A 163 10.99 -30.80 16.75
C ILE A 163 11.04 -32.33 16.85
N ILE A 164 9.99 -33.04 16.40
CA ILE A 164 9.94 -34.50 16.41
C ILE A 164 10.94 -35.10 15.41
N VAL A 165 11.01 -34.52 14.18
CA VAL A 165 11.91 -34.97 13.11
C VAL A 165 13.38 -34.60 13.42
N PHE A 166 13.62 -33.37 13.79
CA PHE A 166 14.97 -32.84 14.03
C PHE A 166 15.31 -32.93 15.52
N LYS A 167 15.81 -34.07 15.97
CA LYS A 167 16.21 -34.31 17.38
C LYS A 167 17.28 -33.35 17.86
N ARG A 168 18.13 -32.80 16.96
CA ARG A 168 19.20 -31.84 17.29
C ARG A 168 18.72 -30.42 16.99
N LYS A 169 18.89 -29.53 17.95
CA LYS A 169 18.52 -28.09 17.87
C LYS A 169 19.11 -27.39 16.64
N GLY A 170 20.36 -27.74 16.24
CA GLY A 170 21.02 -27.17 15.07
C GLY A 170 20.26 -27.43 13.77
N TRP A 171 19.79 -28.66 13.56
CA TRP A 171 18.99 -29.00 12.36
C TRP A 171 17.63 -28.33 12.33
N LEU A 172 17.01 -28.09 13.50
CA LEU A 172 15.79 -27.28 13.59
C LEU A 172 16.04 -25.86 13.13
N VAL A 173 17.16 -25.24 13.56
CA VAL A 173 17.54 -23.88 13.11
C VAL A 173 17.79 -23.85 11.60
N VAL A 174 18.55 -24.83 11.08
CA VAL A 174 18.82 -24.94 9.64
C VAL A 174 17.49 -25.03 8.86
N PHE A 175 16.57 -25.88 9.29
CA PHE A 175 15.25 -25.97 8.66
C PHE A 175 14.50 -24.64 8.62
N ILE A 176 14.49 -23.89 9.74
CA ILE A 176 13.82 -22.59 9.82
C ILE A 176 14.51 -21.56 8.93
N VAL A 177 15.85 -21.52 8.91
CA VAL A 177 16.62 -20.61 8.08
C VAL A 177 16.42 -20.89 6.60
N VAL A 178 16.49 -22.17 6.18
CA VAL A 178 16.23 -22.56 4.79
C VAL A 178 14.81 -22.17 4.37
N ALA A 179 13.80 -22.38 5.23
CA ALA A 179 12.44 -21.95 4.94
C ALA A 179 12.33 -20.41 4.81
N ALA A 180 13.10 -19.64 5.61
CA ALA A 180 13.18 -18.19 5.49
C ALA A 180 13.86 -17.76 4.19
N GLU A 181 14.96 -18.40 3.81
CA GLU A 181 15.67 -18.15 2.54
C GLU A 181 14.79 -18.44 1.32
N LEU A 182 14.02 -19.55 1.36
CA LEU A 182 13.07 -19.86 0.28
C LEU A 182 11.98 -18.79 0.16
N SER A 183 11.44 -18.28 1.28
CA SER A 183 10.46 -17.19 1.27
C SER A 183 11.05 -15.87 0.74
N ALA A 184 12.27 -15.53 1.17
CA ALA A 184 12.98 -14.35 0.70
C ALA A 184 13.36 -14.45 -0.79
N GLY A 185 13.81 -15.64 -1.21
CA GLY A 185 14.09 -15.95 -2.62
C GLY A 185 12.84 -15.87 -3.49
N ALA A 186 11.70 -16.36 -2.99
CA ALA A 186 10.41 -16.21 -3.68
C ALA A 186 10.06 -14.73 -3.90
N MET A 187 10.25 -13.86 -2.89
CA MET A 187 10.05 -12.41 -3.06
C MET A 187 10.94 -11.86 -4.16
N ALA A 188 12.24 -12.13 -4.13
CA ALA A 188 13.21 -11.57 -5.08
C ALA A 188 12.97 -12.06 -6.51
N ILE A 189 12.57 -13.34 -6.70
CA ILE A 189 12.31 -13.95 -8.01
C ILE A 189 10.98 -13.47 -8.60
N MET A 190 9.95 -13.34 -7.76
CA MET A 190 8.61 -12.92 -8.21
C MET A 190 8.47 -11.41 -8.37
N TYR A 191 9.38 -10.64 -7.82
CA TYR A 191 9.38 -9.19 -7.97
C TYR A 191 9.73 -8.81 -9.39
N ASN A 192 8.85 -8.05 -10.03
CA ASN A 192 9.12 -7.42 -11.30
C ASN A 192 9.18 -5.89 -11.09
N PRO A 193 10.31 -5.23 -11.39
CA PRO A 193 10.43 -3.79 -11.21
C PRO A 193 9.53 -2.96 -12.16
N ASP A 194 8.99 -3.58 -13.20
CA ASP A 194 8.12 -2.94 -14.18
C ASP A 194 6.61 -3.07 -13.82
N LEU A 195 6.28 -3.78 -12.74
CA LEU A 195 4.90 -4.02 -12.28
C LEU A 195 4.70 -3.59 -10.83
N ASP A 196 3.43 -3.42 -10.46
CA ASP A 196 3.02 -3.18 -9.06
C ASP A 196 3.57 -4.25 -8.11
N PRO A 197 4.30 -3.87 -7.04
CA PRO A 197 4.90 -4.80 -6.12
C PRO A 197 3.91 -5.44 -5.13
N SER A 198 2.63 -5.13 -5.19
CA SER A 198 1.63 -5.57 -4.21
C SER A 198 1.56 -7.09 -4.06
N ARG A 199 1.74 -7.87 -5.17
CA ARG A 199 1.77 -9.34 -5.08
C ARG A 199 2.83 -9.85 -4.11
N VAL A 200 4.04 -9.35 -4.20
CA VAL A 200 5.16 -9.78 -3.34
C VAL A 200 5.08 -9.15 -1.95
N TYR A 201 4.40 -8.02 -1.82
CA TYR A 201 4.16 -7.33 -0.56
C TYR A 201 3.07 -8.01 0.29
N TYR A 202 1.97 -8.47 -0.31
CA TYR A 202 0.87 -9.15 0.35
C TYR A 202 1.14 -10.63 0.65
N GLY A 203 1.96 -11.30 -0.15
CA GLY A 203 2.09 -12.76 -0.14
C GLY A 203 2.60 -13.31 1.19
N THR A 204 1.89 -14.27 1.77
CA THR A 204 2.39 -15.01 2.94
C THR A 204 3.66 -15.77 2.58
N ASP A 205 3.74 -16.32 1.39
CA ASP A 205 4.89 -17.02 0.81
C ASP A 205 6.14 -16.14 0.68
N THR A 206 5.95 -14.88 0.28
CA THR A 206 7.04 -13.92 0.08
C THR A 206 7.41 -13.13 1.34
N ARG A 207 6.55 -13.12 2.37
CA ARG A 207 6.75 -12.35 3.62
C ARG A 207 7.07 -13.19 4.84
N ALA A 208 6.90 -14.53 4.78
CA ALA A 208 7.14 -15.42 5.91
C ALA A 208 8.58 -15.39 6.43
N PHE A 209 9.56 -14.99 5.62
CA PHE A 209 10.97 -14.90 6.02
C PHE A 209 11.18 -14.06 7.28
N ALA A 210 10.45 -12.96 7.44
CA ALA A 210 10.58 -12.09 8.61
C ALA A 210 10.04 -12.79 9.90
N LEU A 211 8.91 -13.49 9.80
CA LEU A 211 8.35 -14.30 10.88
C LEU A 211 9.30 -15.47 11.23
N LEU A 212 9.86 -16.12 10.23
CA LEU A 212 10.81 -17.24 10.38
C LEU A 212 12.15 -16.78 10.94
N ALA A 213 12.67 -15.59 10.60
CA ALA A 213 13.86 -15.01 11.21
C ALA A 213 13.66 -14.83 12.72
N GLY A 214 12.50 -14.28 13.14
CA GLY A 214 12.13 -14.21 14.54
C GLY A 214 12.01 -15.58 15.21
N ALA A 215 11.45 -16.56 14.51
CA ALA A 215 11.33 -17.94 14.99
C ALA A 215 12.70 -18.61 15.17
N ALA A 216 13.63 -18.45 14.24
CA ALA A 216 15.01 -18.93 14.34
C ALA A 216 15.70 -18.32 15.56
N LEU A 217 15.57 -17.00 15.76
CA LEU A 217 16.09 -16.33 16.95
C LEU A 217 15.56 -16.95 18.24
N ALA A 218 14.28 -17.23 18.36
CA ALA A 218 13.69 -17.81 19.57
C ALA A 218 14.26 -19.20 19.91
N VAL A 219 14.63 -19.98 18.89
CA VAL A 219 15.31 -21.26 19.08
C VAL A 219 16.73 -21.08 19.56
N VAL A 220 17.48 -20.13 19.00
CA VAL A 220 18.90 -19.87 19.35
C VAL A 220 19.03 -19.10 20.67
N TRP A 221 18.17 -18.10 20.86
CA TRP A 221 18.20 -17.08 21.91
C TRP A 221 16.92 -17.07 22.76
N PRO A 222 16.56 -18.20 23.41
CA PRO A 222 15.33 -18.29 24.17
C PRO A 222 15.35 -17.37 25.39
N SER A 223 14.28 -16.58 25.57
CA SER A 223 14.21 -15.51 26.58
C SER A 223 14.48 -15.96 28.03
N ARG A 224 14.14 -17.22 28.35
CA ARG A 224 14.32 -17.82 29.68
C ARG A 224 15.75 -18.22 30.03
N LYS A 225 16.60 -18.41 29.03
CA LYS A 225 18.00 -18.81 29.22
C LYS A 225 18.97 -17.63 29.28
N LEU A 226 18.46 -16.40 29.09
CA LEU A 226 19.26 -15.19 29.09
C LEU A 226 19.68 -14.82 30.52
N SER A 227 20.98 -14.65 30.73
CA SER A 227 21.55 -14.26 32.02
C SER A 227 21.10 -12.86 32.41
N SER A 228 20.83 -12.66 33.70
CA SER A 228 20.51 -11.33 34.24
C SER A 228 21.70 -10.40 34.35
N SER A 229 22.93 -10.93 34.23
CA SER A 229 24.19 -10.16 34.27
C SER A 229 25.11 -10.59 33.15
N LEU A 230 25.78 -9.62 32.51
CA LEU A 230 26.84 -9.81 31.53
C LEU A 230 28.10 -9.07 32.00
N PRO A 231 29.30 -9.60 31.68
CA PRO A 231 30.53 -8.84 31.81
C PRO A 231 30.46 -7.50 31.06
N GLY A 232 31.14 -6.46 31.59
CA GLY A 232 31.01 -5.09 31.05
C GLY A 232 31.25 -5.00 29.54
N MET A 233 32.29 -5.63 29.02
CA MET A 233 32.59 -5.64 27.59
C MET A 233 31.49 -6.31 26.76
N ASN A 234 31.01 -7.49 27.17
CA ASN A 234 29.95 -8.22 26.45
C ASN A 234 28.65 -7.42 26.42
N ARG A 235 28.35 -6.66 27.49
CA ARG A 235 27.23 -5.77 27.53
C ARG A 235 27.37 -4.58 26.55
N ILE A 236 28.59 -3.98 26.49
CA ILE A 236 28.87 -2.90 25.54
C ILE A 236 28.69 -3.40 24.10
N VAL A 237 29.28 -4.56 23.75
CA VAL A 237 29.12 -5.17 22.42
C VAL A 237 27.63 -5.41 22.08
N LEU A 238 26.87 -5.95 23.05
CA LEU A 238 25.45 -6.18 22.89
C LEU A 238 24.68 -4.86 22.61
N ASP A 239 24.90 -3.83 23.44
CA ASP A 239 24.18 -2.56 23.32
C ASP A 239 24.61 -1.79 22.06
N VAL A 240 25.89 -1.81 21.67
CA VAL A 240 26.40 -1.19 20.44
C VAL A 240 25.82 -1.89 19.20
N SER A 241 25.79 -3.23 19.18
CA SER A 241 25.18 -3.96 18.06
C SER A 241 23.68 -3.66 17.92
N GLY A 242 22.97 -3.52 19.05
CA GLY A 242 21.55 -3.12 19.03
C GLY A 242 21.35 -1.69 18.56
N LEU A 243 22.23 -0.76 18.94
CA LEU A 243 22.20 0.63 18.49
C LEU A 243 22.46 0.73 16.98
N ALA A 244 23.44 -0.02 16.47
CA ALA A 244 23.73 -0.08 15.04
C ALA A 244 22.53 -0.63 14.24
N ALA A 245 21.89 -1.71 14.73
CA ALA A 245 20.69 -2.26 14.11
C ALA A 245 19.52 -1.26 14.13
N LEU A 246 19.31 -0.55 15.24
CA LEU A 246 18.29 0.49 15.34
C LEU A 246 18.58 1.65 14.39
N ALA A 247 19.83 2.11 14.31
CA ALA A 247 20.24 3.17 13.40
C ALA A 247 20.00 2.78 11.93
N LEU A 248 20.32 1.54 11.55
CA LEU A 248 20.05 1.00 10.21
C LEU A 248 18.54 0.98 9.90
N LEU A 249 17.71 0.52 10.85
CA LEU A 249 16.26 0.51 10.67
C LEU A 249 15.69 1.92 10.49
N ILE A 250 16.15 2.88 11.31
CA ILE A 250 15.75 4.28 11.19
C ILE A 250 16.21 4.84 9.83
N TYR A 251 17.48 4.58 9.44
CA TYR A 251 17.99 5.01 8.14
C TYR A 251 17.13 4.48 6.98
N MET A 252 16.78 3.20 7.00
CA MET A 252 15.92 2.61 5.97
C MET A 252 14.51 3.24 5.98
N MET A 253 13.93 3.51 7.16
CA MET A 253 12.62 4.17 7.26
C MET A 253 12.61 5.61 6.72
N LEU A 254 13.74 6.32 6.81
CA LEU A 254 13.86 7.71 6.35
C LEU A 254 14.23 7.81 4.86
N ASN A 255 14.82 6.76 4.26
CA ASN A 255 15.43 6.87 2.93
C ASN A 255 14.91 5.84 1.91
N SER A 256 14.05 4.88 2.28
CA SER A 256 13.49 3.91 1.34
C SER A 256 12.09 4.31 0.92
N SER A 257 11.79 4.16 -0.37
CA SER A 257 10.42 4.28 -0.91
C SER A 257 9.82 2.88 -1.13
N GLU A 258 8.50 2.78 -1.10
CA GLU A 258 7.74 1.55 -1.40
C GLU A 258 7.97 1.01 -2.81
N TYR A 259 8.39 1.85 -3.75
CA TYR A 259 8.70 1.47 -5.14
C TYR A 259 10.18 1.16 -5.37
N ASP A 260 11.00 1.21 -4.32
CA ASP A 260 12.44 0.97 -4.41
C ASP A 260 12.71 -0.51 -4.73
N PRO A 261 13.30 -0.87 -5.89
CA PRO A 261 13.64 -2.26 -6.22
C PRO A 261 14.52 -2.92 -5.16
N PHE A 262 15.40 -2.13 -4.52
CA PHE A 262 16.24 -2.59 -3.43
C PHE A 262 15.43 -3.26 -2.31
N LEU A 263 14.24 -2.73 -1.97
CA LEU A 263 13.43 -3.28 -0.88
C LEU A 263 13.05 -4.75 -1.14
N TYR A 264 12.63 -5.07 -2.36
CA TYR A 264 12.12 -6.39 -2.74
C TYR A 264 13.25 -7.37 -3.12
N GLN A 265 14.38 -6.86 -3.59
CA GLN A 265 15.54 -7.65 -3.99
C GLN A 265 16.55 -7.92 -2.86
N GLY A 266 16.19 -7.58 -1.62
CA GLY A 266 17.03 -7.86 -0.44
C GLY A 266 16.93 -6.87 0.71
N GLY A 267 16.44 -5.64 0.47
CA GLY A 267 16.29 -4.61 1.49
C GLY A 267 15.40 -5.04 2.66
N MET A 268 14.27 -5.69 2.38
CA MET A 268 13.40 -6.22 3.44
C MET A 268 14.03 -7.40 4.20
N VAL A 269 14.92 -8.17 3.57
CA VAL A 269 15.72 -9.21 4.26
C VAL A 269 16.72 -8.54 5.19
N LEU A 270 17.44 -7.53 4.73
CA LEU A 270 18.36 -6.73 5.57
C LEU A 270 17.61 -6.11 6.76
N GLN A 271 16.43 -5.56 6.53
CA GLN A 271 15.53 -5.05 7.58
C GLN A 271 15.16 -6.14 8.60
N ALA A 272 14.81 -7.36 8.14
CA ALA A 272 14.48 -8.48 9.02
C ALA A 272 15.68 -8.95 9.84
N ILE A 273 16.89 -8.97 9.26
CA ILE A 273 18.14 -9.30 9.97
C ILE A 273 18.44 -8.24 11.03
N ALA A 274 18.40 -6.95 10.69
CA ALA A 274 18.59 -5.84 11.62
C ALA A 274 17.57 -5.90 12.77
N THR A 275 16.30 -6.14 12.45
CA THR A 275 15.25 -6.31 13.46
C THR A 275 15.50 -7.52 14.35
N THR A 276 15.93 -8.65 13.79
CA THR A 276 16.25 -9.87 14.55
C THR A 276 17.38 -9.61 15.54
N LEU A 277 18.43 -8.91 15.13
CA LEU A 277 19.52 -8.49 15.99
C LEU A 277 19.04 -7.57 17.11
N LEU A 278 18.22 -6.56 16.75
CA LEU A 278 17.67 -5.62 17.73
C LEU A 278 16.74 -6.34 18.73
N VAL A 279 15.89 -7.27 18.29
CA VAL A 279 15.06 -8.11 19.17
C VAL A 279 15.91 -8.94 20.12
N ALA A 280 17.03 -9.52 19.66
CA ALA A 280 17.94 -10.26 20.52
C ALA A 280 18.51 -9.38 21.64
N VAL A 281 18.92 -8.15 21.33
CA VAL A 281 19.42 -7.17 22.29
C VAL A 281 18.32 -6.73 23.26
N LEU A 282 17.15 -6.37 22.76
CA LEU A 282 16.04 -5.85 23.58
C LEU A 282 15.39 -6.94 24.46
N ALA A 283 15.48 -8.20 24.07
CA ALA A 283 15.06 -9.32 24.89
C ALA A 283 16.04 -9.61 26.05
N HIS A 284 17.29 -9.15 25.97
CA HIS A 284 18.30 -9.44 26.98
C HIS A 284 18.13 -8.56 28.24
N PRO A 285 18.10 -9.17 29.47
CA PRO A 285 17.87 -8.44 30.71
C PRO A 285 18.94 -7.44 31.09
N SER A 286 20.19 -7.69 30.65
CA SER A 286 21.33 -6.82 30.97
C SER A 286 21.46 -5.63 30.02
N SER A 287 20.72 -5.59 28.89
CA SER A 287 20.82 -4.52 27.91
C SER A 287 20.41 -3.16 28.51
N PHE A 288 21.24 -2.15 28.29
CA PHE A 288 20.93 -0.77 28.62
C PHE A 288 19.99 -0.16 27.59
N LEU A 289 20.20 -0.47 26.32
CA LEU A 289 19.32 -0.06 25.23
C LEU A 289 17.87 -0.52 25.47
N ALA A 290 17.68 -1.76 25.96
CA ALA A 290 16.36 -2.28 26.32
C ALA A 290 15.67 -1.47 27.43
N ARG A 291 16.43 -0.86 28.34
CA ARG A 291 15.85 0.03 29.38
C ARG A 291 15.43 1.37 28.81
N ILE A 292 16.21 1.95 27.90
CA ILE A 292 15.91 3.22 27.24
C ILE A 292 14.65 3.06 26.36
N ILE A 293 14.67 2.11 25.46
CA ILE A 293 13.56 1.85 24.52
C ILE A 293 12.32 1.37 25.30
N GLY A 294 12.48 0.60 26.39
CA GLY A 294 11.41 0.15 27.28
C GLY A 294 10.93 1.22 28.29
N ALA A 295 11.30 2.49 28.11
CA ALA A 295 10.84 3.58 28.96
C ALA A 295 9.31 3.74 28.94
N LYS A 296 8.75 4.31 30.02
CA LYS A 296 7.30 4.38 30.25
C LYS A 296 6.50 4.92 29.04
N PRO A 297 6.90 6.02 28.35
CA PRO A 297 6.13 6.54 27.20
C PRO A 297 6.05 5.54 26.04
N LEU A 298 7.19 5.02 25.58
CA LEU A 298 7.24 4.06 24.48
C LEU A 298 6.54 2.74 24.86
N ARG A 299 6.75 2.25 26.09
CA ARG A 299 6.04 1.06 26.57
C ARG A 299 4.53 1.25 26.57
N TRP A 300 4.02 2.41 26.97
CA TRP A 300 2.59 2.72 26.98
C TRP A 300 1.99 2.65 25.57
N ILE A 301 2.71 3.18 24.56
CA ILE A 301 2.33 3.10 23.14
C ILE A 301 2.40 1.63 22.68
N GLY A 302 3.49 0.92 22.97
CA GLY A 302 3.71 -0.45 22.54
C GLY A 302 2.72 -1.46 23.11
N GLU A 303 2.26 -1.27 24.35
CA GLU A 303 1.19 -2.07 24.94
C GLU A 303 -0.15 -1.91 24.20
N ARG A 304 -0.34 -0.78 23.49
CA ARG A 304 -1.51 -0.42 22.70
C ARG A 304 -1.31 -0.60 21.19
N SER A 305 -0.13 -1.04 20.77
CA SER A 305 0.25 -1.08 19.35
C SER A 305 -0.74 -1.82 18.46
N TYR A 306 -1.37 -2.90 18.96
CA TYR A 306 -2.39 -3.63 18.23
C TYR A 306 -3.64 -2.79 17.99
N GLY A 307 -4.18 -2.15 19.03
CA GLY A 307 -5.34 -1.26 18.88
C GLY A 307 -5.02 -0.03 18.02
N LEU A 308 -3.81 0.56 18.18
CA LEU A 308 -3.36 1.67 17.34
C LEU A 308 -3.27 1.26 15.87
N TYR A 309 -2.73 0.07 15.58
CA TYR A 309 -2.66 -0.48 14.23
C TYR A 309 -4.06 -0.76 13.64
N LEU A 310 -5.01 -1.24 14.44
CA LEU A 310 -6.38 -1.48 13.97
C LEU A 310 -7.12 -0.19 13.62
N TRP A 311 -7.00 0.84 14.45
CA TRP A 311 -7.84 2.04 14.35
C TRP A 311 -7.27 3.15 13.46
N HIS A 312 -5.92 3.22 13.27
CA HIS A 312 -5.34 4.35 12.54
C HIS A 312 -5.82 4.41 11.08
N TYR A 313 -5.77 3.27 10.39
CA TYR A 313 -6.06 3.24 8.96
C TYR A 313 -7.51 3.62 8.63
N PRO A 314 -8.55 2.99 9.23
CA PRO A 314 -9.92 3.43 8.98
C PRO A 314 -10.19 4.88 9.44
N VAL A 315 -9.56 5.36 10.52
CA VAL A 315 -9.70 6.76 10.93
C VAL A 315 -9.15 7.68 9.84
N ILE A 316 -7.97 7.41 9.31
CA ILE A 316 -7.35 8.21 8.24
C ILE A 316 -8.24 8.16 6.99
N ILE A 317 -8.58 6.96 6.49
CA ILE A 317 -9.31 6.77 5.22
C ILE A 317 -10.73 7.35 5.27
N LEU A 318 -11.41 7.30 6.41
CA LEU A 318 -12.79 7.78 6.53
C LEU A 318 -12.89 9.29 6.85
N THR A 319 -11.78 9.93 7.22
CA THR A 319 -11.74 11.35 7.58
C THR A 319 -10.89 12.20 6.62
N ASN A 320 -10.19 11.58 5.68
CA ASN A 320 -9.59 12.32 4.58
C ASN A 320 -10.68 12.78 3.61
N PRO A 321 -10.61 14.01 3.09
CA PRO A 321 -11.46 14.45 2.00
C PRO A 321 -11.19 13.60 0.75
N ALA A 322 -12.17 13.52 -0.13
CA ALA A 322 -12.02 12.80 -1.39
C ALA A 322 -11.01 13.50 -2.31
N VAL A 323 -11.05 14.82 -2.32
CA VAL A 323 -10.09 15.70 -2.99
C VAL A 323 -9.30 16.45 -1.92
N ASP A 324 -7.98 16.51 -2.01
CA ASP A 324 -7.07 17.17 -1.05
C ASP A 324 -5.85 17.70 -1.79
N THR A 325 -6.02 18.84 -2.45
CA THR A 325 -4.94 19.51 -3.21
C THR A 325 -4.09 20.43 -2.33
N GLY A 326 -4.55 20.76 -1.12
CA GLY A 326 -3.88 21.68 -0.20
C GLY A 326 -2.72 21.10 0.61
N GLY A 327 -2.31 19.83 0.35
CA GLY A 327 -1.21 19.16 1.06
C GLY A 327 -1.53 18.75 2.50
N ALA A 328 -0.49 18.55 3.32
CA ALA A 328 -0.65 18.06 4.68
C ALA A 328 -1.30 19.10 5.61
N HIS A 329 -2.48 18.82 6.13
CA HIS A 329 -3.17 19.67 7.10
C HIS A 329 -2.82 19.27 8.56
N PRO A 330 -1.95 20.02 9.28
CA PRO A 330 -1.49 19.64 10.61
C PRO A 330 -2.62 19.39 11.63
N VAL A 331 -3.68 20.20 11.56
CA VAL A 331 -4.83 20.06 12.47
C VAL A 331 -5.57 18.73 12.24
N ARG A 332 -5.79 18.36 10.97
CA ARG A 332 -6.41 17.08 10.61
C ARG A 332 -5.57 15.91 11.11
N ILE A 333 -4.26 15.93 10.87
CA ILE A 333 -3.32 14.90 11.32
C ILE A 333 -3.37 14.74 12.85
N ILE A 334 -3.32 15.84 13.59
CA ILE A 334 -3.40 15.81 15.07
C ILE A 334 -4.72 15.19 15.52
N LEU A 335 -5.85 15.57 14.91
CA LEU A 335 -7.17 15.03 15.24
C LEU A 335 -7.27 13.53 14.91
N GLN A 336 -6.74 13.08 13.78
CA GLN A 336 -6.71 11.68 13.37
C GLN A 336 -5.87 10.83 14.34
N VAL A 337 -4.69 11.31 14.72
CA VAL A 337 -3.84 10.64 15.72
C VAL A 337 -4.53 10.61 17.09
N ALA A 338 -5.12 11.71 17.52
CA ALA A 338 -5.85 11.77 18.79
C ALA A 338 -7.05 10.80 18.81
N ALA A 339 -7.86 10.79 17.74
CA ALA A 339 -8.98 9.86 17.58
C ALA A 339 -8.52 8.40 17.61
N THR A 340 -7.45 8.08 16.89
CA THR A 340 -6.82 6.74 16.88
C THR A 340 -6.41 6.31 18.28
N VAL A 341 -5.72 7.17 19.03
CA VAL A 341 -5.27 6.88 20.41
C VAL A 341 -6.45 6.68 21.36
N VAL A 342 -7.48 7.50 21.24
CA VAL A 342 -8.71 7.40 22.06
C VAL A 342 -9.43 6.10 21.76
N LEU A 343 -9.73 5.79 20.48
CA LEU A 343 -10.43 4.57 20.06
C LEU A 343 -9.65 3.31 20.45
N ALA A 344 -8.35 3.27 20.21
CA ALA A 344 -7.48 2.16 20.61
C ALA A 344 -7.48 1.96 22.15
N SER A 345 -7.42 3.05 22.91
CA SER A 345 -7.43 2.98 24.38
C SER A 345 -8.78 2.53 24.95
N LEU A 346 -9.89 2.97 24.36
CA LEU A 346 -11.24 2.53 24.72
C LEU A 346 -11.46 1.06 24.39
N SER A 347 -11.10 0.64 23.17
CA SER A 347 -11.15 -0.76 22.72
C SER A 347 -10.36 -1.66 23.67
N LEU A 348 -9.10 -1.32 23.96
CA LEU A 348 -8.24 -2.07 24.87
C LEU A 348 -8.85 -2.19 26.28
N LYS A 349 -9.35 -1.09 26.84
CA LYS A 349 -9.86 -1.03 28.23
C LYS A 349 -11.19 -1.76 28.40
N TYR A 350 -12.12 -1.55 27.46
CA TYR A 350 -13.51 -2.00 27.65
C TYR A 350 -13.87 -3.29 26.93
N ILE A 351 -13.10 -3.68 25.90
CA ILE A 351 -13.40 -4.86 25.05
C ILE A 351 -12.28 -5.90 25.13
N GLU A 352 -11.07 -5.53 24.74
CA GLU A 352 -9.97 -6.50 24.60
C GLU A 352 -9.53 -7.08 25.96
N ASN A 353 -9.20 -6.23 26.93
CA ASN A 353 -8.73 -6.69 28.24
C ASN A 353 -9.77 -7.50 29.02
N PRO A 354 -11.06 -7.13 29.09
CA PRO A 354 -12.08 -7.95 29.75
C PRO A 354 -12.18 -9.36 29.14
N ILE A 355 -12.19 -9.48 27.80
CA ILE A 355 -12.28 -10.76 27.12
C ILE A 355 -10.99 -11.58 27.25
N ARG A 356 -9.85 -10.89 27.15
CA ARG A 356 -8.52 -11.51 27.28
C ARG A 356 -8.31 -12.19 28.64
N TYR A 357 -8.71 -11.53 29.73
CA TYR A 357 -8.46 -12.01 31.08
C TYR A 357 -9.58 -12.89 31.65
N ASN A 358 -10.83 -12.59 31.33
CA ASN A 358 -11.99 -13.32 31.89
C ASN A 358 -12.62 -14.33 30.91
N GLY A 359 -12.22 -14.29 29.62
CA GLY A 359 -12.83 -15.07 28.55
C GLY A 359 -14.17 -14.51 28.06
N PHE A 360 -14.64 -15.07 26.94
CA PHE A 360 -15.89 -14.62 26.30
C PHE A 360 -17.11 -14.83 27.22
N ARG A 361 -17.22 -16.01 27.83
CA ARG A 361 -18.39 -16.40 28.66
C ARG A 361 -18.57 -15.48 29.88
N ASP A 362 -17.49 -15.22 30.61
CA ASP A 362 -17.56 -14.41 31.83
C ASP A 362 -17.70 -12.92 31.52
N SER A 363 -17.08 -12.45 30.43
CA SER A 363 -17.25 -11.06 29.95
C SER A 363 -18.68 -10.84 29.47
N TRP A 364 -19.25 -11.81 28.72
CA TRP A 364 -20.63 -11.80 28.28
C TRP A 364 -21.61 -11.84 29.45
N SER A 365 -21.38 -12.72 30.44
CA SER A 365 -22.22 -12.80 31.64
C SER A 365 -22.22 -11.53 32.48
N ARG A 366 -21.10 -10.79 32.52
CA ARG A 366 -21.02 -9.48 33.15
C ARG A 366 -21.74 -8.38 32.37
N LEU A 367 -21.68 -8.42 31.06
CA LEU A 367 -22.43 -7.52 30.17
C LEU A 367 -23.96 -7.75 30.33
N TRP A 368 -24.39 -9.02 30.46
CA TRP A 368 -25.81 -9.39 30.57
C TRP A 368 -26.32 -9.49 32.01
N GLY A 369 -25.52 -9.12 33.02
CA GLY A 369 -25.99 -8.94 34.38
C GLY A 369 -26.36 -10.20 35.17
N ARG A 370 -25.79 -11.39 34.82
CA ARG A 370 -25.95 -12.64 35.57
C ARG A 370 -24.98 -12.78 36.75
N GLY A 371 -24.12 -11.81 36.99
CA GLY A 371 -23.21 -11.78 38.14
C GLY A 371 -23.86 -11.04 39.33
N ARG A 372 -23.98 -11.72 40.46
CA ARG A 372 -24.38 -11.13 41.76
C ARG A 372 -23.40 -9.99 42.16
N SER A 373 -23.61 -8.80 41.72
CA SER A 373 -23.03 -7.61 42.36
C SER A 373 -24.02 -6.46 42.21
N SER A 374 -24.28 -5.85 43.35
CA SER A 374 -25.22 -4.75 43.61
C SER A 374 -24.82 -3.41 42.97
N ILE A 375 -24.61 -3.39 41.67
CA ILE A 375 -24.43 -2.17 40.90
C ILE A 375 -25.76 -1.89 40.19
N GLY A 376 -26.32 -0.70 40.48
CA GLY A 376 -27.70 -0.32 40.21
C GLY A 376 -28.24 -0.69 38.83
N ILE A 377 -29.48 -1.13 38.82
CA ILE A 377 -30.31 -1.58 37.70
C ILE A 377 -30.22 -0.64 36.48
N ARG A 378 -29.95 0.65 36.69
CA ARG A 378 -29.86 1.69 35.64
C ARG A 378 -28.65 1.49 34.69
N ASN A 379 -27.49 1.01 35.18
CA ASN A 379 -26.29 0.79 34.35
C ASN A 379 -26.35 -0.49 33.51
N VAL A 380 -27.17 -1.45 33.90
CA VAL A 380 -27.37 -2.69 33.15
C VAL A 380 -28.27 -2.46 31.94
N TRP A 381 -29.26 -1.57 32.07
CA TRP A 381 -30.20 -1.22 31.00
C TRP A 381 -29.51 -0.52 29.82
N TRP A 382 -28.63 0.45 30.08
CA TRP A 382 -27.88 1.16 29.06
C TRP A 382 -26.91 0.23 28.31
N LYS A 383 -26.31 -0.73 29.00
CA LYS A 383 -25.42 -1.74 28.38
C LYS A 383 -26.20 -2.71 27.49
N ARG A 384 -27.40 -3.09 27.89
CA ARG A 384 -28.29 -3.94 27.06
C ARG A 384 -28.87 -3.16 25.87
N ALA A 385 -29.23 -1.91 26.07
CA ALA A 385 -29.68 -1.04 25.00
C ALA A 385 -28.57 -0.80 23.97
N GLY A 386 -27.33 -0.56 24.42
CA GLY A 386 -26.18 -0.41 23.53
C GLY A 386 -25.90 -1.68 22.71
N LEU A 387 -25.98 -2.86 23.32
CA LEU A 387 -25.76 -4.13 22.61
C LEU A 387 -26.91 -4.43 21.63
N LEU A 388 -28.16 -4.19 22.04
CA LEU A 388 -29.32 -4.34 21.14
C LEU A 388 -29.25 -3.36 19.98
N MET A 389 -28.84 -2.12 20.23
CA MET A 389 -28.60 -1.12 19.19
C MET A 389 -27.50 -1.57 18.20
N THR A 390 -26.42 -2.14 18.71
CA THR A 390 -25.34 -2.68 17.88
C THR A 390 -25.82 -3.88 17.03
N ILE A 391 -26.63 -4.78 17.59
CA ILE A 391 -27.21 -5.92 16.86
C ILE A 391 -28.23 -5.41 15.81
N LEU A 392 -29.07 -4.44 16.15
CA LEU A 392 -30.03 -3.84 15.22
C LEU A 392 -29.33 -3.08 14.09
N LEU A 393 -28.28 -2.35 14.40
CA LEU A 393 -27.46 -1.67 13.40
C LEU A 393 -26.73 -2.68 12.51
N LEU A 394 -26.17 -3.76 13.07
CA LEU A 394 -25.57 -4.84 12.29
C LEU A 394 -26.60 -5.56 11.39
N SER A 395 -27.81 -5.82 11.89
CA SER A 395 -28.88 -6.41 11.08
C SER A 395 -29.37 -5.46 9.98
N TYR A 396 -29.44 -4.16 10.29
CA TYR A 396 -29.75 -3.12 9.30
C TYR A 396 -28.66 -3.01 8.23
N THR A 397 -27.38 -3.03 8.60
CA THR A 397 -26.26 -2.98 7.63
C THR A 397 -26.24 -4.21 6.73
N VAL A 398 -26.48 -5.40 7.27
CA VAL A 398 -26.60 -6.64 6.48
C VAL A 398 -27.80 -6.58 5.55
N SER A 399 -28.94 -6.06 6.02
CA SER A 399 -30.13 -5.86 5.19
C SER A 399 -29.87 -4.90 4.04
N GLN A 400 -29.20 -3.76 4.29
CA GLN A 400 -28.81 -2.78 3.24
C GLN A 400 -27.83 -3.40 2.22
N MET A 401 -26.89 -4.21 2.66
CA MET A 401 -26.00 -4.97 1.76
C MET A 401 -26.78 -5.92 0.83
N MET A 402 -27.82 -6.58 1.34
CA MET A 402 -28.67 -7.47 0.54
C MET A 402 -29.56 -6.71 -0.44
N VAL A 403 -30.16 -5.60 -0.01
CA VAL A 403 -31.03 -4.76 -0.86
C VAL A 403 -30.24 -4.11 -2.01
N SER A 404 -29.04 -3.58 -1.74
CA SER A 404 -28.20 -2.99 -2.79
C SER A 404 -27.68 -4.03 -3.78
N HIS A 405 -27.56 -5.28 -3.36
CA HIS A 405 -27.19 -6.38 -4.27
C HIS A 405 -28.36 -6.75 -5.20
N ALA A 406 -29.58 -6.75 -4.71
CA ALA A 406 -30.76 -6.98 -5.53
C ALA A 406 -30.96 -5.84 -6.55
N ALA A 407 -30.79 -4.58 -6.12
CA ALA A 407 -30.90 -3.42 -7.00
C ALA A 407 -29.81 -3.39 -8.11
N ASN A 408 -28.59 -3.80 -7.82
CA ASN A 408 -27.52 -3.90 -8.82
C ASN A 408 -27.71 -5.10 -9.78
N SER A 409 -28.29 -6.21 -9.33
CA SER A 409 -28.62 -7.34 -10.21
C SER A 409 -29.76 -6.98 -11.18
N ASP A 410 -30.72 -6.19 -10.73
CA ASP A 410 -31.83 -5.72 -11.57
C ASP A 410 -31.38 -4.65 -12.58
N SER A 411 -30.46 -3.76 -12.22
CA SER A 411 -29.89 -2.77 -13.15
C SER A 411 -29.02 -3.42 -14.24
N HIS A 412 -28.29 -4.48 -13.93
CA HIS A 412 -27.54 -5.26 -14.92
C HIS A 412 -28.44 -6.07 -15.86
N SER A 413 -29.57 -6.60 -15.35
CA SER A 413 -30.55 -7.30 -16.18
C SER A 413 -31.32 -6.36 -17.11
N VAL A 414 -31.67 -5.16 -16.66
CA VAL A 414 -32.30 -4.13 -17.46
C VAL A 414 -31.34 -3.53 -18.50
N SER A 415 -30.07 -3.35 -18.17
CA SER A 415 -29.04 -2.91 -19.14
C SER A 415 -28.80 -3.95 -20.21
N MET A 416 -28.75 -5.25 -19.87
CA MET A 416 -28.58 -6.34 -20.82
C MET A 416 -29.80 -6.53 -21.71
N SER A 417 -31.04 -6.34 -21.17
CA SER A 417 -32.27 -6.43 -21.96
C SER A 417 -32.43 -5.24 -22.91
N ASN A 418 -31.96 -4.05 -22.53
CA ASN A 418 -31.98 -2.87 -23.40
C ASN A 418 -30.92 -2.95 -24.50
N THR A 419 -29.78 -3.61 -24.27
CA THR A 419 -28.78 -3.84 -25.30
C THR A 419 -29.24 -4.90 -26.31
N LEU A 420 -30.00 -5.92 -25.89
CA LEU A 420 -30.58 -6.94 -26.78
C LEU A 420 -31.81 -6.46 -27.56
N ASN A 421 -32.55 -5.44 -27.05
CA ASN A 421 -33.68 -4.85 -27.73
C ASN A 421 -33.32 -3.63 -28.62
N GLY A 422 -32.10 -3.12 -28.52
CA GLY A 422 -31.62 -1.99 -29.33
C GLY A 422 -31.03 -2.40 -30.69
N GLU A 423 -30.82 -3.69 -30.95
CA GLU A 423 -30.33 -4.18 -32.26
C GLU A 423 -31.40 -4.64 -33.25
N ASN A 424 -32.69 -4.53 -32.91
CA ASN A 424 -33.79 -4.98 -33.76
C ASN A 424 -34.72 -3.86 -34.27
N SER A 425 -34.26 -2.63 -34.45
CA SER A 425 -34.99 -1.58 -35.10
C SER A 425 -34.13 -0.80 -36.10
N VAL A 426 -33.88 -1.40 -37.26
CA VAL A 426 -33.51 -0.66 -38.48
C VAL A 426 -34.34 -1.21 -39.63
N GLU A 427 -35.36 -0.42 -40.00
CA GLU A 427 -35.95 -0.16 -41.30
C GLU A 427 -36.09 -1.27 -42.35
N GLU A 428 -37.37 -1.68 -42.52
CA GLU A 428 -37.93 -2.19 -43.78
C GLU A 428 -38.04 -1.03 -44.78
N GLU A 429 -37.30 -1.06 -45.89
CA GLU A 429 -37.70 -0.37 -47.11
C GLU A 429 -37.60 -1.34 -48.29
N GLN A 430 -38.65 -1.36 -49.05
CA GLN A 430 -39.06 -2.25 -50.10
C GLN A 430 -38.15 -2.26 -51.33
N GLY A 431 -37.98 -3.45 -51.95
CA GLY A 431 -37.46 -3.57 -53.33
C GLY A 431 -37.52 -5.00 -53.83
N GLN A 432 -38.45 -5.22 -54.70
CA GLN A 432 -38.91 -6.45 -55.39
C GLN A 432 -37.83 -7.26 -56.13
N ASP A 433 -38.15 -8.56 -56.17
CA ASP A 433 -38.00 -9.53 -57.27
C ASP A 433 -36.74 -10.44 -57.39
N VAL A 434 -37.07 -11.67 -57.34
CA VAL A 434 -36.78 -12.85 -58.17
C VAL A 434 -36.24 -14.08 -57.42
N LEU A 435 -37.17 -15.06 -57.31
CA LEU A 435 -36.94 -16.48 -57.03
C LEU A 435 -36.23 -17.18 -58.26
N PRO A 436 -35.62 -18.39 -58.18
CA PRO A 436 -36.33 -19.58 -57.69
C PRO A 436 -35.47 -20.61 -56.86
N ALA A 437 -36.20 -21.24 -56.00
CA ALA A 437 -36.26 -22.66 -55.60
C ALA A 437 -35.17 -23.65 -55.97
N ILE A 438 -34.87 -24.56 -55.04
CA ILE A 438 -35.05 -26.02 -55.10
C ILE A 438 -34.72 -26.67 -53.73
N THR A 439 -35.75 -27.25 -53.13
CA THR A 439 -35.97 -28.54 -52.47
C THR A 439 -34.94 -29.14 -51.52
N ALA A 440 -35.29 -29.26 -50.25
CA ALA A 440 -35.74 -30.45 -49.50
C ALA A 440 -34.75 -31.63 -49.38
N THR A 441 -34.42 -32.06 -48.18
CA THR A 441 -35.04 -33.20 -47.49
C THR A 441 -34.28 -33.50 -46.18
N SER A 442 -35.02 -33.58 -45.12
CA SER A 442 -35.11 -34.48 -43.99
C SER A 442 -34.03 -35.53 -43.73
N GLY A 443 -33.75 -35.75 -42.46
CA GLY A 443 -33.28 -37.04 -41.97
C GLY A 443 -32.54 -37.00 -40.65
N SER A 444 -33.30 -37.12 -39.61
CA SER A 444 -33.15 -37.86 -38.34
C SER A 444 -31.97 -38.81 -38.15
N GLY A 445 -31.44 -38.85 -36.92
CA GLY A 445 -31.14 -40.15 -36.31
C GLY A 445 -29.77 -40.32 -35.64
N GLU A 446 -29.79 -40.35 -34.34
CA GLU A 446 -29.24 -41.38 -33.43
C GLU A 446 -27.72 -41.65 -33.32
N LYS A 447 -27.27 -41.44 -32.08
CA LYS A 447 -26.51 -42.34 -31.19
C LYS A 447 -25.32 -43.15 -31.69
N ASN A 448 -24.32 -43.10 -30.88
CA ASN A 448 -23.55 -44.15 -30.11
C ASN A 448 -22.02 -44.15 -30.30
N ASP A 449 -21.44 -44.19 -29.11
CA ASP A 449 -20.38 -45.07 -28.55
C ASP A 449 -18.95 -45.06 -29.07
N ALA A 450 -18.12 -44.74 -28.11
CA ALA A 450 -16.90 -45.44 -27.64
C ALA A 450 -16.02 -46.15 -28.66
N HIS A 451 -14.72 -45.83 -28.61
CA HIS A 451 -13.68 -46.82 -28.36
C HIS A 451 -12.27 -46.18 -28.20
N THR A 452 -11.70 -46.51 -27.05
CA THR A 452 -10.28 -46.71 -26.74
C THR A 452 -9.43 -47.26 -27.86
N HIS A 453 -8.19 -46.76 -27.99
CA HIS A 453 -7.01 -47.61 -28.15
C HIS A 453 -5.69 -46.86 -27.89
N LYS A 454 -4.97 -47.39 -26.90
CA LYS A 454 -3.49 -47.31 -26.78
C LYS A 454 -2.95 -48.61 -27.44
N PRO A 455 -1.74 -48.65 -28.02
CA PRO A 455 -0.63 -49.40 -27.44
C PRO A 455 0.74 -48.69 -27.60
N GLU A 456 1.58 -48.75 -26.59
CA GLU A 456 2.71 -49.65 -26.29
C GLU A 456 3.81 -49.78 -27.33
N ALA A 457 5.00 -49.28 -26.93
CA ALA A 457 6.25 -50.00 -26.60
C ALA A 457 7.15 -50.59 -27.74
N GLY A 458 8.44 -50.39 -27.57
CA GLY A 458 9.52 -51.16 -28.21
C GLY A 458 10.74 -50.29 -28.50
N THR A 459 11.70 -50.25 -27.69
CA THR A 459 12.93 -50.99 -27.34
C THR A 459 14.16 -50.65 -28.19
N LYS A 460 15.22 -50.24 -27.43
CA LYS A 460 16.65 -50.55 -27.56
C LYS A 460 17.40 -50.17 -28.85
N ASP A 461 18.51 -49.44 -28.72
CA ASP A 461 19.87 -49.92 -28.47
C ASP A 461 20.89 -48.77 -28.41
N ASP A 462 21.77 -48.87 -27.44
CA ASP A 462 23.12 -48.28 -27.23
C ASP A 462 24.13 -49.20 -27.99
N PRO A 463 25.40 -48.91 -28.22
CA PRO A 463 26.37 -48.03 -27.55
C PRO A 463 27.52 -47.44 -28.46
N GLY A 464 28.39 -46.63 -27.81
CA GLY A 464 29.77 -46.48 -28.29
C GLY A 464 30.34 -45.07 -28.04
N LYS A 465 31.02 -44.88 -26.99
CA LYS A 465 32.44 -44.87 -26.58
C LYS A 465 33.36 -43.85 -27.27
N ASN A 466 34.04 -43.16 -26.39
CA ASN A 466 35.43 -42.65 -26.42
C ASN A 466 35.63 -41.28 -27.09
N GLU A 467 36.41 -40.34 -26.58
CA GLU A 467 37.61 -40.31 -25.76
C GLU A 467 37.91 -38.88 -25.28
N LYS A 468 38.56 -38.80 -24.13
CA LYS A 468 39.32 -37.65 -23.62
C LYS A 468 40.78 -37.77 -24.18
N PRO A 469 41.59 -36.70 -24.28
CA PRO A 469 42.49 -36.37 -23.23
C PRO A 469 42.85 -34.88 -23.05
N THR A 470 43.02 -34.44 -21.83
CA THR A 470 44.21 -34.05 -21.04
C THR A 470 45.23 -33.06 -21.63
N GLY A 471 45.61 -32.12 -20.77
CA GLY A 471 46.90 -31.40 -20.75
C GLY A 471 46.70 -29.96 -20.29
N GLU A 472 46.92 -29.58 -18.99
CA GLU A 472 48.14 -29.11 -18.34
C GLU A 472 48.72 -27.86 -19.02
N SER A 473 48.98 -26.73 -18.42
CA SER A 473 49.72 -26.38 -17.19
C SER A 473 49.67 -24.86 -16.96
N ALA A 474 49.70 -24.42 -15.73
CA ALA A 474 50.21 -23.11 -15.31
C ALA A 474 51.75 -23.11 -15.35
N PRO A 475 52.52 -22.02 -15.20
CA PRO A 475 52.58 -21.27 -13.96
C PRO A 475 52.95 -19.76 -14.03
N ASP A 476 52.73 -19.12 -12.88
CA ASP A 476 53.54 -18.10 -12.20
C ASP A 476 54.30 -16.99 -12.95
N SER A 477 54.09 -15.76 -12.48
CA SER A 477 55.15 -14.97 -11.79
C SER A 477 54.64 -13.54 -11.42
N LYS A 478 54.69 -13.24 -10.15
CA LYS A 478 55.06 -11.92 -9.57
C LYS A 478 56.60 -11.81 -9.65
N PRO A 479 57.29 -10.64 -9.46
CA PRO A 479 57.11 -9.75 -8.33
C PRO A 479 57.44 -8.24 -8.53
N ASP A 480 57.17 -7.44 -7.49
CA ASP A 480 57.98 -6.36 -6.85
C ASP A 480 58.26 -5.07 -7.65
N ASP A 481 58.38 -3.90 -7.12
CA ASP A 481 58.54 -3.30 -5.78
C ASP A 481 58.67 -1.75 -5.91
N GLN A 482 58.43 -1.03 -4.81
CA GLN A 482 58.99 0.30 -4.44
C GLN A 482 58.57 1.54 -5.21
N GLY A 483 58.22 2.64 -4.61
CA GLY A 483 58.42 3.13 -3.28
C GLY A 483 58.41 4.67 -3.28
N ASN A 484 58.18 5.23 -2.13
CA ASN A 484 58.53 6.58 -1.64
C ASN A 484 57.57 7.75 -1.91
N SER A 485 56.85 8.16 -0.90
CA SER A 485 57.09 9.10 0.19
C SER A 485 57.42 10.51 -0.27
N VAL A 486 56.63 11.47 0.22
CA VAL A 486 57.02 12.59 1.08
C VAL A 486 55.83 13.57 1.27
N ASN A 487 55.38 13.72 2.50
CA ASN A 487 54.75 14.88 3.13
C ASN A 487 55.90 15.82 3.59
N PRO A 488 55.78 17.06 4.03
CA PRO A 488 54.66 17.77 4.71
C PRO A 488 54.67 19.31 4.56
N GLY A 489 53.75 19.95 5.29
CA GLY A 489 53.93 21.32 5.76
C GLY A 489 52.68 22.20 5.48
N LYS A 490 51.88 22.47 6.41
CA LYS A 490 51.86 23.38 7.58
C LYS A 490 51.49 24.83 7.26
N ASP A 491 50.42 25.26 7.96
CA ASP A 491 50.10 26.52 8.63
C ASP A 491 49.73 27.74 7.73
N VAL A 492 48.70 28.53 8.02
CA VAL A 492 48.43 29.42 9.15
C VAL A 492 47.14 30.19 8.92
N GLN A 493 46.28 30.25 9.93
CA GLN A 493 45.42 31.27 10.50
C GLN A 493 45.19 32.62 9.80
N SER A 494 43.93 33.09 9.83
CA SER A 494 43.40 34.18 10.70
C SER A 494 42.03 34.62 10.17
N GLU A 495 40.99 34.55 10.96
CA GLU A 495 40.33 35.64 11.70
C GLU A 495 40.06 36.92 10.88
N ASP A 496 38.77 37.25 10.75
CA ASP A 496 38.16 38.40 11.37
C ASP A 496 36.66 38.54 11.06
N LYS A 497 35.90 38.77 12.12
CA LYS A 497 34.60 39.39 12.20
C LYS A 497 34.83 40.88 12.59
N PRO A 498 33.97 41.91 12.32
CA PRO A 498 32.76 42.16 13.08
C PRO A 498 31.62 42.85 12.29
N ALA A 499 30.39 42.67 12.67
CA ALA A 499 29.49 43.38 13.58
C ALA A 499 28.94 44.75 13.11
N ASN A 500 27.62 44.84 13.24
CA ASN A 500 26.72 45.95 13.59
C ASN A 500 26.50 47.05 12.53
N ASP A 501 25.28 47.45 12.22
CA ASP A 501 24.36 48.18 13.07
C ASP A 501 22.98 48.38 12.39
N SER A 502 22.00 48.32 13.26
CA SER A 502 20.62 48.77 13.22
C SER A 502 20.44 50.24 12.67
N VAL A 503 19.24 50.56 12.18
CA VAL A 503 18.39 51.69 12.61
C VAL A 503 16.97 51.59 12.03
N ASN A 504 15.98 51.74 12.90
CA ASN A 504 14.55 52.01 12.78
C ASN A 504 14.16 53.20 11.88
N ASN A 505 12.90 53.16 11.41
CA ASN A 505 11.79 54.11 11.70
C ASN A 505 10.56 53.71 10.87
N GLU A 506 9.50 53.46 11.45
CA GLU A 506 8.25 54.09 11.97
C GLU A 506 7.60 55.15 11.06
N ASN A 507 6.27 55.02 11.03
CA ASN A 507 5.18 55.98 10.83
C ASN A 507 4.72 56.20 9.36
N ASP A 508 3.47 56.27 9.01
CA ASP A 508 2.18 56.54 9.66
C ASP A 508 1.05 56.28 8.65
N ALA A 509 -0.11 55.88 9.14
CA ALA A 509 -1.38 56.04 8.44
C ALA A 509 -1.86 57.51 8.63
N PRO A 510 -2.89 58.04 7.93
CA PRO A 510 -4.27 57.72 8.23
C PRO A 510 -5.30 57.85 7.08
N ASP A 511 -6.46 57.18 7.31
CA ASP A 511 -7.87 57.54 7.11
C ASP A 511 -8.29 58.50 5.94
N ASP A 512 -9.31 58.15 5.19
CA ASP A 512 -10.66 58.64 5.43
C ASP A 512 -11.69 58.10 4.45
N ALA A 513 -12.88 58.01 4.96
CA ALA A 513 -14.20 57.64 4.60
C ALA A 513 -14.79 58.22 3.30
N GLY A 514 -15.85 57.54 2.83
CA GLY A 514 -16.84 58.17 1.98
C GLY A 514 -17.88 57.23 1.39
N ALA A 515 -18.97 57.09 2.06
CA ALA A 515 -20.23 56.43 1.69
C ALA A 515 -20.95 57.08 0.52
N ASN A 516 -21.82 56.32 -0.18
CA ASN A 516 -23.25 56.46 -0.42
C ASN A 516 -23.67 55.61 -1.62
N GLN A 517 -24.54 54.69 -1.38
CA GLN A 517 -26.05 54.67 -1.40
C GLN A 517 -26.68 55.07 -2.72
N SER A 518 -27.46 54.14 -3.15
CA SER A 518 -28.90 54.10 -3.52
C SER A 518 -29.11 53.95 -5.02
N ASP A 519 -29.98 53.22 -5.48
CA ASP A 519 -31.32 52.74 -5.26
C ASP A 519 -31.94 52.30 -6.62
N ASN A 520 -32.56 51.17 -6.61
CA ASN A 520 -33.88 50.84 -7.17
C ASN A 520 -34.27 50.98 -8.65
N THR A 521 -34.86 49.93 -9.07
CA THR A 521 -36.15 49.65 -9.79
C THR A 521 -35.94 49.03 -11.15
N ASP A 522 -36.39 47.79 -11.29
CA ASP A 522 -37.72 47.20 -11.53
C ASP A 522 -38.13 47.09 -13.03
N HIS A 523 -38.57 45.87 -13.39
CA HIS A 523 -39.43 45.41 -14.50
C HIS A 523 -38.84 45.36 -15.92
N THR A 524 -38.91 44.32 -16.66
CA THR A 524 -40.01 43.46 -17.10
C THR A 524 -39.49 42.46 -18.13
N ASP A 525 -40.12 41.27 -18.14
CA ASP A 525 -40.27 40.32 -19.22
C ASP A 525 -39.99 40.79 -20.65
N ASP A 526 -39.20 39.95 -21.34
CA ASP A 526 -39.60 39.39 -22.64
C ASP A 526 -38.55 38.39 -23.14
N THR A 527 -38.95 37.13 -23.27
CA THR A 527 -38.28 36.17 -24.18
C THR A 527 -38.57 36.58 -25.63
N PRO A 528 -37.61 36.35 -26.56
CA PRO A 528 -37.79 35.20 -27.43
C PRO A 528 -36.50 34.42 -27.70
N ASP A 529 -36.70 33.11 -27.71
CA ASP A 529 -36.08 32.07 -28.50
C ASP A 529 -35.33 32.53 -29.75
N SER A 530 -34.02 32.22 -29.81
CA SER A 530 -33.33 31.85 -31.04
C SER A 530 -31.99 31.14 -30.69
N SER A 531 -32.07 29.82 -30.70
CA SER A 531 -30.94 28.94 -30.96
C SER A 531 -30.08 29.46 -32.13
N GLN A 532 -28.86 29.80 -31.85
CA GLN A 532 -27.73 29.72 -32.82
C GLN A 532 -26.59 29.10 -32.10
N ASP A 533 -26.38 27.80 -32.35
CA ASP A 533 -25.18 27.06 -32.15
C ASP A 533 -24.05 27.75 -32.91
N ASN A 534 -23.17 28.47 -32.22
CA ASN A 534 -21.86 28.80 -32.71
C ASN A 534 -20.92 27.69 -32.24
N GLU A 535 -20.82 26.63 -33.01
CA GLU A 535 -19.63 25.79 -33.07
C GLU A 535 -18.45 26.67 -33.54
N GLU A 536 -17.72 27.24 -32.60
CA GLU A 536 -16.42 27.82 -32.87
C GLU A 536 -15.40 26.67 -32.91
N THR A 537 -15.38 25.96 -34.04
CA THR A 537 -14.37 24.95 -34.34
C THR A 537 -13.01 25.62 -34.41
N ALA A 538 -12.01 25.04 -33.71
CA ALA A 538 -10.62 25.42 -33.83
C ALA A 538 -10.19 25.56 -35.29
N PRO A 539 -9.38 26.57 -35.64
CA PRO A 539 -8.91 26.71 -37.00
C PRO A 539 -8.12 25.49 -37.42
N PRO A 540 -8.42 24.86 -38.57
CA PRO A 540 -7.66 23.71 -39.04
C PRO A 540 -6.19 24.08 -39.22
N ALA A 541 -5.28 23.14 -38.91
CA ALA A 541 -3.85 23.31 -39.15
C ALA A 541 -3.62 23.87 -40.59
N GLN A 542 -2.90 24.94 -40.71
CA GLN A 542 -2.71 25.63 -42.01
C GLN A 542 -2.01 24.78 -43.08
N ASP A 543 -1.42 23.64 -42.70
CA ASP A 543 -0.65 22.75 -43.59
C ASP A 543 -1.11 21.25 -43.50
N GLY A 544 -2.11 20.93 -42.67
CA GLY A 544 -2.60 19.54 -42.49
C GLY A 544 -1.61 18.61 -41.77
N LYS A 545 -0.56 19.15 -41.15
CA LYS A 545 0.44 18.40 -40.38
C LYS A 545 0.13 18.40 -38.91
N VAL A 546 0.42 17.26 -38.25
CA VAL A 546 0.45 17.16 -36.78
C VAL A 546 1.73 17.83 -36.28
N HIS A 547 1.60 18.87 -35.47
CA HIS A 547 2.74 19.59 -34.87
C HIS A 547 3.00 19.13 -33.43
N TYR A 548 1.94 18.79 -32.71
CA TYR A 548 1.95 18.39 -31.32
C TYR A 548 1.29 17.03 -31.13
N THR A 549 1.94 16.15 -30.40
CA THR A 549 1.36 14.88 -29.97
C THR A 549 1.22 14.89 -28.48
N VAL A 550 0.02 14.68 -27.95
CA VAL A 550 -0.26 14.57 -26.53
C VAL A 550 -0.65 13.13 -26.21
N ILE A 551 0.12 12.48 -25.37
CA ILE A 551 -0.14 11.11 -24.90
C ILE A 551 -0.41 11.15 -23.42
N GLY A 552 -1.51 10.54 -23.00
CA GLY A 552 -1.86 10.49 -21.59
C GLY A 552 -2.83 9.37 -21.24
N ASP A 553 -3.30 9.43 -20.02
CA ASP A 553 -4.25 8.47 -19.48
C ASP A 553 -5.70 9.03 -19.48
N SER A 554 -6.49 8.73 -18.45
CA SER A 554 -7.87 9.21 -18.35
C SER A 554 -7.98 10.72 -18.14
N VAL A 555 -6.98 11.35 -17.53
CA VAL A 555 -6.94 12.80 -17.31
C VAL A 555 -6.84 13.55 -18.65
N ILE A 556 -6.03 13.02 -19.57
CA ILE A 556 -5.97 13.58 -20.93
C ILE A 556 -7.28 13.43 -21.69
N LEU A 557 -8.05 12.36 -21.46
CA LEU A 557 -9.38 12.21 -22.07
C LEU A 557 -10.35 13.30 -21.63
N ASP A 558 -10.29 13.71 -20.36
CA ASP A 558 -11.09 14.81 -19.85
C ASP A 558 -10.71 16.16 -20.51
N ALA A 559 -9.39 16.39 -20.67
CA ALA A 559 -8.85 17.61 -21.25
C ALA A 559 -8.84 17.63 -22.81
N LYS A 560 -9.02 16.49 -23.47
CA LYS A 560 -8.91 16.32 -24.93
C LYS A 560 -9.75 17.34 -25.73
N PRO A 561 -11.06 17.51 -25.48
CA PRO A 561 -11.88 18.47 -26.25
C PRO A 561 -11.31 19.89 -26.19
N TYR A 562 -10.81 20.30 -25.03
CA TYR A 562 -10.26 21.63 -24.81
C TYR A 562 -8.88 21.80 -25.47
N LEU A 563 -8.01 20.79 -25.39
CA LEU A 563 -6.71 20.78 -26.07
C LEU A 563 -6.87 20.89 -27.58
N GLU A 564 -7.79 20.10 -28.17
CA GLU A 564 -8.08 20.11 -29.62
C GLU A 564 -8.69 21.44 -30.06
N GLN A 565 -9.46 22.10 -29.19
CA GLN A 565 -10.06 23.40 -29.47
C GLN A 565 -9.02 24.54 -29.50
N ILE A 566 -8.05 24.55 -28.56
CA ILE A 566 -7.16 25.70 -28.37
C ILE A 566 -5.77 25.55 -28.96
N ILE A 567 -5.33 24.33 -29.35
CA ILE A 567 -4.02 24.04 -29.91
C ILE A 567 -4.18 23.54 -31.36
N SER A 568 -3.84 24.40 -32.31
CA SER A 568 -3.91 24.02 -33.73
C SER A 568 -2.87 22.96 -34.08
N GLY A 569 -3.26 21.90 -34.80
CA GLY A 569 -2.37 20.82 -35.21
C GLY A 569 -1.95 19.88 -34.08
N VAL A 570 -2.74 19.79 -33.01
CA VAL A 570 -2.55 18.80 -31.95
C VAL A 570 -3.22 17.48 -32.30
N TYR A 571 -2.54 16.38 -31.99
CA TYR A 571 -3.10 15.03 -31.95
C TYR A 571 -3.10 14.53 -30.50
N VAL A 572 -4.26 14.12 -29.98
CA VAL A 572 -4.40 13.72 -28.58
C VAL A 572 -4.79 12.25 -28.51
N ASP A 573 -3.92 11.44 -27.91
CA ASP A 573 -4.12 10.01 -27.67
C ASP A 573 -4.18 9.74 -26.14
N GLY A 574 -5.39 9.64 -25.61
CA GLY A 574 -5.68 9.28 -24.23
C GLY A 574 -6.25 7.87 -24.13
N HIS A 575 -5.90 7.15 -23.08
CA HIS A 575 -6.46 5.81 -22.81
C HIS A 575 -6.60 5.58 -21.30
N VAL A 576 -7.80 5.19 -20.86
CA VAL A 576 -8.07 4.91 -19.43
C VAL A 576 -7.09 3.88 -18.88
N GLY A 577 -6.41 4.23 -17.80
CA GLY A 577 -5.50 3.31 -17.10
C GLY A 577 -4.13 3.14 -17.76
N ARG A 578 -3.77 3.95 -18.79
CA ARG A 578 -2.45 3.84 -19.44
C ARG A 578 -1.32 4.04 -18.47
N GLN A 579 -0.31 3.19 -18.56
CA GLN A 579 0.91 3.22 -17.77
C GLN A 579 2.10 3.74 -18.59
N MET A 580 3.13 4.27 -17.92
CA MET A 580 4.34 4.81 -18.57
C MET A 580 5.01 3.79 -19.50
N TRP A 581 5.06 2.51 -19.14
CA TRP A 581 5.71 1.47 -19.94
C TRP A 581 4.98 1.17 -21.28
N GLN A 582 3.70 1.55 -21.40
CA GLN A 582 2.91 1.39 -22.62
C GLN A 582 3.12 2.53 -23.63
N ALA A 583 3.70 3.65 -23.17
CA ALA A 583 3.87 4.84 -24.02
C ALA A 583 4.80 4.57 -25.23
N GLY A 584 5.80 3.70 -25.08
CA GLY A 584 6.72 3.36 -26.16
C GLY A 584 6.03 2.74 -27.36
N ASP A 585 5.17 1.74 -27.14
CA ASP A 585 4.42 1.06 -28.21
C ASP A 585 3.44 2.02 -28.91
N VAL A 586 2.81 2.92 -28.15
CA VAL A 586 1.90 3.94 -28.70
C VAL A 586 2.67 4.93 -29.60
N LEU A 587 3.80 5.44 -29.13
CA LEU A 587 4.65 6.34 -29.90
C LEU A 587 5.16 5.70 -31.19
N GLU A 588 5.57 4.44 -31.13
CA GLU A 588 6.00 3.69 -32.31
C GLU A 588 4.87 3.57 -33.35
N GLY A 589 3.65 3.22 -32.89
CA GLY A 589 2.46 3.14 -33.76
C GLY A 589 2.12 4.49 -34.39
N LEU A 590 2.16 5.60 -33.64
CA LEU A 590 1.89 6.96 -34.14
C LEU A 590 2.94 7.39 -35.17
N LYS A 591 4.21 7.08 -34.95
CA LYS A 591 5.30 7.38 -35.87
C LYS A 591 5.16 6.61 -37.21
N GLN A 592 4.79 5.31 -37.14
CA GLN A 592 4.53 4.49 -38.33
C GLN A 592 3.35 5.00 -39.16
N ASN A 593 2.34 5.60 -38.50
CA ASN A 593 1.14 6.13 -39.15
C ASN A 593 1.26 7.60 -39.56
N ASN A 594 2.44 8.23 -39.41
CA ASN A 594 2.67 9.68 -39.61
C ASN A 594 1.72 10.60 -38.84
N GLN A 595 1.31 10.16 -37.63
CA GLN A 595 0.44 10.89 -36.71
C GLN A 595 1.24 11.51 -35.55
N MET A 596 2.56 11.42 -35.56
CA MET A 596 3.43 11.95 -34.51
C MET A 596 3.99 13.30 -34.94
N GLY A 597 3.75 14.34 -34.11
CA GLY A 597 4.36 15.65 -34.23
C GLY A 597 5.76 15.68 -33.62
N SER A 598 6.57 16.69 -33.97
CA SER A 598 7.94 16.85 -33.44
C SER A 598 7.99 17.35 -31.99
N LYS A 599 6.87 17.82 -31.46
CA LYS A 599 6.72 18.21 -30.05
C LYS A 599 5.76 17.25 -29.37
N VAL A 600 6.23 16.56 -28.32
CA VAL A 600 5.47 15.51 -27.62
C VAL A 600 5.21 15.92 -26.19
N VAL A 601 3.95 15.82 -25.74
CA VAL A 601 3.52 16.02 -24.36
C VAL A 601 3.16 14.66 -23.78
N LEU A 602 3.73 14.33 -22.62
CA LEU A 602 3.45 13.08 -21.89
C LEU A 602 2.82 13.40 -20.55
N GLU A 603 1.56 13.02 -20.36
CA GLU A 603 0.83 13.07 -19.08
C GLU A 603 0.55 11.63 -18.65
N LEU A 604 1.48 11.04 -17.90
CA LEU A 604 1.41 9.65 -17.45
C LEU A 604 1.99 9.53 -16.03
N GLY A 605 1.35 8.70 -15.23
CA GLY A 605 1.72 8.49 -13.83
C GLY A 605 0.57 8.68 -12.86
N THR A 606 -0.60 9.13 -13.35
CA THR A 606 -1.82 9.24 -12.56
C THR A 606 -2.33 7.85 -12.14
N ASN A 607 -2.16 6.86 -13.00
CA ASN A 607 -2.63 5.49 -12.80
C ASN A 607 -1.66 4.58 -12.03
N GLY A 608 -0.50 5.09 -11.60
CA GLY A 608 0.48 4.33 -10.85
C GLY A 608 1.88 4.90 -10.96
N SER A 609 2.78 4.45 -10.09
CA SER A 609 4.18 4.82 -10.20
C SER A 609 4.86 4.04 -11.32
N PHE A 610 5.92 4.61 -11.83
CA PHE A 610 6.82 3.97 -12.78
C PHE A 610 8.27 4.08 -12.29
N ASN A 611 9.11 3.18 -12.75
CA ASN A 611 10.53 3.27 -12.47
C ASN A 611 11.26 4.15 -13.51
N SER A 612 12.46 4.61 -13.13
CA SER A 612 13.27 5.45 -14.01
C SER A 612 13.67 4.75 -15.32
N LYS A 613 13.65 3.41 -15.38
CA LYS A 613 13.96 2.66 -16.60
C LYS A 613 12.85 2.80 -17.63
N ASN A 614 11.58 2.73 -17.20
CA ASN A 614 10.42 2.88 -18.09
C ASN A 614 10.37 4.30 -18.65
N LEU A 615 10.51 5.32 -17.81
CA LEU A 615 10.58 6.72 -18.25
C LEU A 615 11.76 6.97 -19.18
N ASN A 616 12.98 6.51 -18.81
CA ASN A 616 14.16 6.69 -19.65
C ASN A 616 14.01 5.98 -21.00
N ALA A 617 13.41 4.79 -21.08
CA ALA A 617 13.18 4.10 -22.34
C ALA A 617 12.29 4.91 -23.30
N VAL A 618 11.24 5.54 -22.78
CA VAL A 618 10.37 6.46 -23.54
C VAL A 618 11.14 7.71 -23.99
N LEU A 619 11.92 8.32 -23.10
CA LEU A 619 12.70 9.51 -23.41
C LEU A 619 13.87 9.25 -24.37
N ASP A 620 14.51 8.07 -24.27
CA ASP A 620 15.55 7.63 -25.20
C ASP A 620 14.98 7.40 -26.62
N TYR A 621 13.72 6.95 -26.72
CA TYR A 621 13.00 6.85 -27.99
C TYR A 621 12.71 8.24 -28.59
N LEU A 622 12.39 9.21 -27.73
CA LEU A 622 12.05 10.60 -28.09
C LEU A 622 13.25 11.56 -28.15
N LYS A 623 14.48 11.06 -28.04
CA LYS A 623 15.69 11.90 -27.96
C LYS A 623 15.94 12.78 -29.19
N ASP A 624 15.46 12.37 -30.35
CA ASP A 624 15.63 13.04 -31.64
C ASP A 624 14.45 13.98 -32.00
N GLU A 625 13.43 14.06 -31.11
CA GLU A 625 12.30 14.97 -31.30
C GLU A 625 12.67 16.39 -30.80
N ASP A 626 12.03 17.40 -31.40
CA ASP A 626 12.34 18.82 -31.13
C ASP A 626 12.20 19.17 -29.64
N ARG A 627 11.11 18.71 -29.01
CA ARG A 627 10.84 18.96 -27.60
C ARG A 627 9.89 17.91 -27.01
N VAL A 628 10.19 17.48 -25.80
CA VAL A 628 9.33 16.60 -25.01
C VAL A 628 8.92 17.35 -23.73
N TYR A 629 7.64 17.37 -23.44
CA TYR A 629 7.08 17.99 -22.24
C TYR A 629 6.53 16.89 -21.35
N LEU A 630 7.03 16.81 -20.11
CA LEU A 630 6.52 15.93 -19.07
C LEU A 630 5.57 16.72 -18.19
N VAL A 631 4.35 16.22 -17.99
CA VAL A 631 3.36 16.88 -17.12
C VAL A 631 3.42 16.22 -15.74
N THR A 632 3.58 17.02 -14.68
CA THR A 632 3.48 16.53 -13.31
C THR A 632 2.04 16.11 -13.01
N VAL A 633 1.88 15.03 -12.25
CA VAL A 633 0.56 14.52 -11.89
C VAL A 633 0.07 15.11 -10.58
N ARG A 634 -1.24 15.31 -10.48
CA ARG A 634 -1.96 15.59 -9.24
C ARG A 634 -2.92 14.44 -8.98
N VAL A 635 -2.62 13.64 -7.99
CA VAL A 635 -3.43 12.48 -7.62
C VAL A 635 -3.33 12.25 -6.11
N PRO A 636 -4.43 12.11 -5.37
CA PRO A 636 -4.39 11.93 -3.91
C PRO A 636 -3.92 10.51 -3.54
N ARG A 637 -2.74 10.14 -4.00
CA ARG A 637 -2.17 8.80 -3.86
C ARG A 637 -0.71 8.85 -3.38
N PRO A 638 -0.22 7.79 -2.73
CA PRO A 638 1.14 7.76 -2.19
C PRO A 638 2.25 7.95 -3.22
N TRP A 639 2.00 7.56 -4.48
CA TRP A 639 3.00 7.64 -5.54
C TRP A 639 3.14 9.01 -6.20
N GLU A 640 2.23 9.96 -6.01
CA GLU A 640 2.29 11.30 -6.61
C GLU A 640 3.70 11.91 -6.53
N ARG A 641 4.28 11.94 -5.33
CA ARG A 641 5.61 12.50 -5.11
C ARG A 641 6.72 11.71 -5.78
N THR A 642 6.59 10.37 -5.80
CA THR A 642 7.59 9.51 -6.45
C THR A 642 7.59 9.73 -7.95
N VAL A 643 6.41 9.81 -8.55
CA VAL A 643 6.22 10.14 -9.97
C VAL A 643 6.77 11.53 -10.27
N ASN A 644 6.31 12.57 -9.56
CA ASN A 644 6.70 13.94 -9.82
C ASN A 644 8.21 14.17 -9.63
N ARG A 645 8.84 13.50 -8.65
CA ARG A 645 10.30 13.52 -8.50
C ARG A 645 11.00 12.90 -9.69
N ALA A 646 10.53 11.73 -10.20
CA ALA A 646 11.13 11.07 -11.35
C ALA A 646 11.01 11.91 -12.63
N LEU A 647 9.87 12.59 -12.82
CA LEU A 647 9.66 13.52 -13.93
C LEU A 647 10.62 14.73 -13.85
N ASN A 648 10.78 15.33 -12.66
CA ASN A 648 11.71 16.43 -12.43
C ASN A 648 13.18 16.02 -12.67
N GLU A 649 13.59 14.85 -12.18
CA GLU A 649 14.93 14.31 -12.41
C GLU A 649 15.19 14.07 -13.89
N ALA A 650 14.21 13.55 -14.62
CA ALA A 650 14.31 13.33 -16.06
C ALA A 650 14.40 14.65 -16.84
N ALA A 651 13.59 15.65 -16.52
CA ALA A 651 13.64 16.98 -17.12
C ALA A 651 15.01 17.66 -16.91
N SER A 652 15.67 17.37 -15.78
CA SER A 652 17.02 17.87 -15.50
C SER A 652 18.13 17.15 -16.28
N LYS A 653 17.87 15.90 -16.72
CA LYS A 653 18.86 15.02 -17.35
C LYS A 653 18.88 15.13 -18.87
N TYR A 654 17.72 15.29 -19.50
CA TYR A 654 17.57 15.32 -20.97
C TYR A 654 17.42 16.77 -21.46
N SER A 655 18.25 17.17 -22.42
CA SER A 655 18.29 18.56 -22.93
C SER A 655 17.05 18.98 -23.74
N ASN A 656 16.36 18.01 -24.36
CA ASN A 656 15.14 18.25 -25.12
C ASN A 656 13.87 18.08 -24.28
N VAL A 657 13.98 17.82 -22.96
CA VAL A 657 12.85 17.62 -22.05
C VAL A 657 12.58 18.86 -21.23
N SER A 658 11.32 19.22 -21.08
CA SER A 658 10.83 20.30 -20.22
C SER A 658 9.69 19.79 -19.35
N LEU A 659 9.46 20.44 -18.20
CA LEU A 659 8.39 20.08 -17.27
C LEU A 659 7.22 21.08 -17.41
N ILE A 660 5.99 20.54 -17.38
CA ILE A 660 4.74 21.29 -17.20
C ILE A 660 4.24 20.96 -15.79
N ASP A 661 4.24 21.92 -14.89
CA ASP A 661 3.96 21.68 -13.47
C ASP A 661 2.46 21.84 -13.15
N TRP A 662 1.66 20.84 -13.53
CA TRP A 662 0.23 20.75 -13.18
C TRP A 662 0.01 20.57 -11.67
N ASN A 663 0.93 19.87 -10.99
CA ASN A 663 0.83 19.67 -9.56
C ASN A 663 0.80 21.01 -8.80
N SER A 664 1.72 21.92 -9.10
CA SER A 664 1.73 23.23 -8.49
C SER A 664 0.61 24.15 -9.01
N ALA A 665 0.29 24.07 -10.31
CA ALA A 665 -0.75 24.90 -10.91
C ALA A 665 -2.16 24.59 -10.38
N SER A 666 -2.40 23.37 -9.95
CA SER A 666 -3.68 22.94 -9.37
C SER A 666 -3.72 22.99 -7.83
N GLU A 667 -2.66 23.49 -7.18
CA GLU A 667 -2.63 23.58 -5.71
C GLU A 667 -3.68 24.58 -5.19
N GLY A 668 -4.54 24.09 -4.27
CA GLY A 668 -5.62 24.87 -3.68
C GLY A 668 -6.89 24.99 -4.55
N HIS A 669 -6.94 24.30 -5.70
CA HIS A 669 -8.04 24.30 -6.64
C HIS A 669 -8.78 22.96 -6.62
N ASP A 670 -9.47 22.66 -5.50
CA ASP A 670 -10.25 21.42 -5.36
C ASP A 670 -11.38 21.33 -6.40
N GLU A 671 -11.87 22.46 -6.89
CA GLU A 671 -12.90 22.59 -7.93
C GLU A 671 -12.45 22.10 -9.31
N TYR A 672 -11.16 21.95 -9.54
CA TYR A 672 -10.63 21.39 -10.80
C TYR A 672 -10.83 19.88 -10.91
N PHE A 673 -11.15 19.21 -9.81
CA PHE A 673 -11.18 17.76 -9.74
C PHE A 673 -12.59 17.24 -9.41
N GLU A 674 -12.95 16.11 -10.02
CA GLU A 674 -14.11 15.32 -9.66
C GLU A 674 -13.94 14.75 -8.24
N LYS A 675 -15.02 14.13 -7.72
CA LYS A 675 -15.04 13.57 -6.34
C LYS A 675 -13.99 12.52 -6.05
N ASP A 676 -13.35 11.95 -7.06
CA ASP A 676 -12.26 10.98 -6.90
C ASP A 676 -10.89 11.65 -6.71
N GLY A 677 -10.81 12.97 -6.95
CA GLY A 677 -9.59 13.78 -6.82
C GLY A 677 -8.57 13.54 -7.91
N VAL A 678 -8.98 12.96 -9.05
CA VAL A 678 -8.12 12.57 -10.17
C VAL A 678 -8.65 13.13 -11.48
N HIS A 679 -9.88 12.76 -11.86
CA HIS A 679 -10.50 13.21 -13.09
C HIS A 679 -10.84 14.70 -13.01
N LEU A 680 -10.75 15.37 -14.16
CA LEU A 680 -10.93 16.80 -14.23
C LEU A 680 -12.41 17.17 -14.43
N THR A 681 -12.86 18.20 -13.72
CA THR A 681 -14.11 18.90 -14.05
C THR A 681 -13.92 19.72 -15.34
N THR A 682 -15.02 20.26 -15.88
CA THR A 682 -14.94 21.22 -17.00
C THR A 682 -13.93 22.34 -16.73
N GLN A 683 -13.99 22.95 -15.55
CA GLN A 683 -13.09 24.03 -15.15
C GLN A 683 -11.62 23.52 -15.01
N GLY A 684 -11.42 22.34 -14.49
CA GLY A 684 -10.09 21.71 -14.40
C GLY A 684 -9.50 21.40 -15.79
N SER A 685 -10.33 20.90 -16.70
CA SER A 685 -9.96 20.58 -18.08
C SER A 685 -9.56 21.82 -18.88
N GLU A 686 -10.30 22.93 -18.72
CA GLU A 686 -9.95 24.22 -19.31
C GLU A 686 -8.61 24.76 -18.77
N ALA A 687 -8.44 24.76 -17.43
CA ALA A 687 -7.22 25.21 -16.78
C ALA A 687 -5.99 24.37 -17.19
N PHE A 688 -6.16 23.04 -17.26
CA PHE A 688 -5.13 22.13 -17.72
C PHE A 688 -4.73 22.40 -19.18
N ALA A 689 -5.71 22.52 -20.07
CA ALA A 689 -5.45 22.78 -21.49
C ALA A 689 -4.76 24.12 -21.73
N GLU A 690 -5.15 25.19 -21.01
CA GLU A 690 -4.49 26.50 -21.03
C GLU A 690 -3.04 26.42 -20.53
N LEU A 691 -2.77 25.67 -19.44
CA LEU A 691 -1.42 25.47 -18.93
C LEU A 691 -0.53 24.77 -19.96
N VAL A 692 -1.03 23.68 -20.57
CA VAL A 692 -0.32 22.97 -21.64
C VAL A 692 -0.02 23.88 -22.79
N LYS A 693 -1.02 24.59 -23.33
CA LYS A 693 -0.86 25.57 -24.43
C LYS A 693 0.23 26.60 -24.14
N ASN A 694 0.17 27.23 -22.96
CA ASN A 694 1.13 28.28 -22.58
C ASN A 694 2.56 27.75 -22.40
N SER A 695 2.71 26.46 -22.11
CA SER A 695 4.02 25.81 -21.92
C SER A 695 4.67 25.35 -23.22
N ILE A 696 3.87 25.05 -24.27
CA ILE A 696 4.38 24.51 -25.55
C ILE A 696 4.57 25.58 -26.65
N GLN A 697 3.99 26.76 -26.48
CA GLN A 697 4.19 27.92 -27.38
C GLN A 697 5.51 28.62 -27.05
#